data_540d35e95f6a81b48907ebfc2dfb8140
#
_entry.id   540d35e95f6a81b48907ebfc2dfb8140
#
_cell.length_a   1.000
_cell.length_b   1.000
_cell.length_c   1.000
_cell.angle_alpha   90.00
_cell.angle_beta   90.00
_cell.angle_gamma   90.00
#
_symmetry.space_group_name_H-M   'P 1'
#
loop_
_entity.id
_entity.type
_entity.pdbx_description
1 polymer ?
#
loop_
_entity_poly.entity_id
_entity_poly.type
_entity_poly.pdbx_seq_one_letter_code
_entity_poly.pdbx_strand_id
1 'polypeptide(L)'
;MTQTMIHYQDQWPVVTGASSGLDRGLAPLLARQRAAFLRNGPPSLAERRANLKKLRAALLARRADFEAALDADFGHRSRHETAIMEMLALTWGIDYLHKNLRRFMRPERRRVSLPMRFARARVEYQPLGVIGIVAPWNYPMSLALTPLATALAAGNRAMIKPSEFTPATSDLLVSLIAETFSEDEVAVVTGDAAVGAAFAALPFDHLFFTGSTAVGRTVMRAASEQLVPVTLELGGKSPVLVDRGQPLARVATDIAYGKLANAGQTCVAPDYVLLHESEVEAFIEAWTKGVAALYPKGPASEDYTSIVNVRHYERLRGLLDDARAKGAHVVETGPSPEHAKRRAHTLAPTLVLDVHDDMRIMREEIFGPVLPIVTYRDLADAIGFVNARPRPLAVYYFGSSTENRRQVLTRTTSGGVTINGTLLHYVQDDLPFGGVGASGFGAYHGIEGFRAFSHQKAVFDVRRWNGGALLRPPFGRLTNFILSFMLRQARTTSGVPIEVRNAAVIHASIERVWDLLTDVERWPSWWRACRWVRLEPPTRAASVVFRWKAHPVELRSAVVKSDRPQCFAITADGRGVHAERTFTLRPTPDGSSTVVVSHETQVGPLPWLGRAFLAPRLHAVNQTMFEDLAEAAGQVIDGGRAI
;
A
#
# COMPACT_ATOMS: atom_id res chain seq x y z
N MET A 1 14.84 -13.56 31.11
CA MET A 1 15.59 -12.72 30.15
C MET A 1 14.90 -11.38 30.11
N THR A 2 15.41 -10.43 30.87
CA THR A 2 14.82 -9.10 31.12
C THR A 2 15.20 -8.21 29.94
N GLN A 3 14.22 -7.83 29.13
CA GLN A 3 14.40 -6.84 28.08
C GLN A 3 14.67 -5.46 28.73
N THR A 4 15.89 -5.01 28.71
CA THR A 4 16.26 -3.64 29.03
C THR A 4 15.78 -2.74 27.89
N MET A 5 14.58 -2.18 28.02
CA MET A 5 14.11 -1.11 27.13
C MET A 5 14.97 0.13 27.38
N ILE A 6 15.81 0.46 26.40
CA ILE A 6 16.51 1.74 26.37
C ILE A 6 15.45 2.81 26.09
N HIS A 7 15.19 3.63 27.11
CA HIS A 7 14.28 4.77 27.03
C HIS A 7 14.85 5.85 26.11
N TYR A 8 14.33 5.95 24.88
CA TYR A 8 14.46 7.14 24.05
C TYR A 8 13.58 8.26 24.62
N GLN A 9 14.20 9.32 25.13
CA GLN A 9 13.52 10.54 25.57
C GLN A 9 13.15 11.47 24.39
N ASP A 10 12.59 10.91 23.31
CA ASP A 10 11.86 11.67 22.28
C ASP A 10 10.35 11.49 22.47
N GLN A 11 9.91 11.21 23.69
CA GLN A 11 8.48 11.11 23.98
C GLN A 11 7.96 12.52 24.25
N TRP A 12 7.00 12.94 23.43
CA TRP A 12 6.06 13.96 23.88
C TRP A 12 5.46 13.48 25.20
N PRO A 13 5.42 14.37 26.23
CA PRO A 13 4.82 13.95 27.48
C PRO A 13 3.39 13.46 27.22
N VAL A 14 3.06 12.29 27.75
CA VAL A 14 1.69 11.83 27.81
C VAL A 14 1.00 12.77 28.79
N VAL A 15 0.26 13.75 28.28
CA VAL A 15 -0.52 14.67 29.12
C VAL A 15 -1.73 13.89 29.62
N THR A 16 -1.56 13.19 30.71
CA THR A 16 -2.65 12.69 31.56
C THR A 16 -2.96 13.77 32.58
N GLY A 17 -3.91 14.64 32.26
CA GLY A 17 -4.35 15.69 33.18
C GLY A 17 -4.42 17.05 32.50
N ALA A 18 -5.54 17.70 32.67
CA ALA A 18 -5.91 18.98 32.11
C ALA A 18 -4.81 20.05 32.27
N SER A 19 -4.14 20.41 31.19
CA SER A 19 -3.33 21.62 31.10
C SER A 19 -4.29 22.81 30.86
N SER A 20 -4.87 23.34 31.93
CA SER A 20 -5.96 24.32 31.91
C SER A 20 -5.63 25.70 31.32
N GLY A 21 -4.44 25.92 30.80
CA GLY A 21 -4.00 27.16 30.15
C GLY A 21 -3.84 27.09 28.63
N LEU A 22 -3.32 25.96 28.11
CA LEU A 22 -3.06 25.75 26.67
C LEU A 22 -4.34 25.48 25.88
N ASP A 23 -5.34 24.79 26.48
CA ASP A 23 -6.65 24.53 25.86
C ASP A 23 -7.45 25.82 25.59
N ARG A 24 -7.20 26.90 26.35
CA ARG A 24 -7.99 28.15 26.22
C ARG A 24 -7.81 28.87 24.88
N GLY A 25 -6.75 28.57 24.12
CA GLY A 25 -6.49 29.18 22.79
C GLY A 25 -6.80 28.24 21.61
N LEU A 26 -6.45 26.97 21.72
CA LEU A 26 -6.51 26.02 20.60
C LEU A 26 -7.92 25.55 20.27
N ALA A 27 -8.66 25.10 21.26
CA ALA A 27 -10.03 24.63 21.08
C ALA A 27 -11.00 25.71 20.57
N PRO A 28 -10.98 26.97 21.08
CA PRO A 28 -11.75 28.08 20.49
C PRO A 28 -11.39 28.38 19.04
N LEU A 29 -10.11 28.30 18.66
CA LEU A 29 -9.68 28.52 17.29
C LEU A 29 -10.24 27.45 16.34
N LEU A 30 -10.13 26.18 16.70
CA LEU A 30 -10.76 25.08 15.98
C LEU A 30 -12.27 25.24 15.86
N ALA A 31 -12.93 25.64 16.95
CA ALA A 31 -14.37 25.88 16.96
C ALA A 31 -14.78 27.02 16.01
N ARG A 32 -14.01 28.12 15.97
CA ARG A 32 -14.23 29.23 15.01
C ARG A 32 -14.08 28.79 13.56
N GLN A 33 -13.01 28.04 13.25
CA GLN A 33 -12.80 27.49 11.90
C GLN A 33 -13.94 26.56 11.50
N ARG A 34 -14.37 25.66 12.40
CA ARG A 34 -15.48 24.75 12.15
C ARG A 34 -16.81 25.47 11.93
N ALA A 35 -17.10 26.47 12.76
CA ALA A 35 -18.29 27.31 12.59
C ALA A 35 -18.29 28.07 11.26
N ALA A 36 -17.14 28.61 10.86
CA ALA A 36 -16.98 29.28 9.58
C ALA A 36 -17.09 28.30 8.38
N PHE A 37 -16.57 27.09 8.50
CA PHE A 37 -16.74 26.02 7.49
C PHE A 37 -18.21 25.69 7.29
N LEU A 38 -18.96 25.48 8.37
CA LEU A 38 -20.38 25.14 8.31
C LEU A 38 -21.23 26.30 7.77
N ARG A 39 -20.92 27.55 8.16
CA ARG A 39 -21.62 28.74 7.71
C ARG A 39 -21.42 29.03 6.22
N ASN A 40 -20.18 28.91 5.73
CA ASN A 40 -19.82 29.28 4.36
C ASN A 40 -20.06 28.13 3.36
N GLY A 41 -20.13 26.88 3.85
CA GLY A 41 -20.19 25.68 3.02
C GLY A 41 -18.87 25.38 2.28
N PRO A 42 -18.86 24.34 1.44
CA PRO A 42 -17.69 23.96 0.67
C PRO A 42 -17.32 25.03 -0.38
N PRO A 43 -16.05 25.48 -0.45
CA PRO A 43 -15.63 26.44 -1.44
C PRO A 43 -15.74 25.88 -2.87
N SER A 44 -16.09 26.75 -3.81
CA SER A 44 -16.19 26.43 -5.24
C SER A 44 -14.82 26.11 -5.86
N LEU A 45 -14.81 25.55 -7.08
CA LEU A 45 -13.58 25.34 -7.85
C LEU A 45 -12.79 26.65 -8.05
N ALA A 46 -13.48 27.78 -8.27
CA ALA A 46 -12.84 29.07 -8.47
C ALA A 46 -12.14 29.58 -7.21
N GLU A 47 -12.79 29.48 -6.05
CA GLU A 47 -12.23 29.86 -4.76
C GLU A 47 -11.04 29.00 -4.37
N ARG A 48 -11.13 27.66 -4.50
CA ARG A 48 -10.01 26.75 -4.22
C ARG A 48 -8.80 27.07 -5.12
N ARG A 49 -9.02 27.34 -6.40
CA ARG A 49 -7.95 27.75 -7.33
C ARG A 49 -7.37 29.11 -6.96
N ALA A 50 -8.19 30.05 -6.51
CA ALA A 50 -7.73 31.34 -6.05
C ALA A 50 -6.84 31.20 -4.80
N ASN A 51 -7.24 30.37 -3.84
CA ASN A 51 -6.45 30.11 -2.64
C ASN A 51 -5.08 29.46 -2.96
N LEU A 52 -5.03 28.49 -3.87
CA LEU A 52 -3.77 27.90 -4.34
C LEU A 52 -2.86 28.95 -5.01
N LYS A 53 -3.43 29.86 -5.84
CA LYS A 53 -2.67 30.95 -6.47
C LYS A 53 -2.16 31.96 -5.45
N LYS A 54 -2.97 32.33 -4.44
CA LYS A 54 -2.56 33.24 -3.36
C LYS A 54 -1.35 32.65 -2.60
N LEU A 55 -1.45 31.37 -2.17
CA LEU A 55 -0.38 30.70 -1.47
C LEU A 55 0.90 30.67 -2.30
N ARG A 56 0.80 30.29 -3.58
CA ARG A 56 1.94 30.26 -4.50
C ARG A 56 2.60 31.64 -4.68
N ALA A 57 1.81 32.67 -4.86
CA ALA A 57 2.31 34.03 -5.06
C ALA A 57 3.02 34.55 -3.78
N ALA A 58 2.42 34.34 -2.61
CA ALA A 58 2.99 34.72 -1.32
C ALA A 58 4.33 34.02 -1.06
N LEU A 59 4.44 32.71 -1.37
CA LEU A 59 5.67 31.95 -1.28
C LEU A 59 6.79 32.53 -2.13
N LEU A 60 6.51 32.78 -3.41
CA LEU A 60 7.52 33.28 -4.34
C LEU A 60 7.97 34.71 -3.98
N ALA A 61 7.08 35.54 -3.44
CA ALA A 61 7.41 36.90 -2.98
C ALA A 61 8.35 36.90 -1.76
N ARG A 62 8.28 35.84 -0.92
CA ARG A 62 9.06 35.75 0.33
C ARG A 62 10.25 34.77 0.21
N ARG A 63 10.69 34.46 -1.01
CA ARG A 63 11.77 33.47 -1.27
C ARG A 63 13.05 33.78 -0.49
N ALA A 64 13.54 35.00 -0.57
CA ALA A 64 14.78 35.39 0.09
C ALA A 64 14.65 35.30 1.64
N ASP A 65 13.47 35.62 2.17
CA ASP A 65 13.19 35.54 3.60
C ASP A 65 13.24 34.06 4.07
N PHE A 66 12.68 33.12 3.29
CA PHE A 66 12.76 31.70 3.61
C PHE A 66 14.20 31.16 3.52
N GLU A 67 14.96 31.57 2.49
CA GLU A 67 16.38 31.20 2.39
C GLU A 67 17.15 31.67 3.63
N ALA A 68 16.91 32.90 4.09
CA ALA A 68 17.57 33.46 5.28
C ALA A 68 17.09 32.81 6.59
N ALA A 69 15.79 32.56 6.74
CA ALA A 69 15.24 31.93 7.94
C ALA A 69 15.77 30.50 8.12
N LEU A 70 15.80 29.73 7.04
CA LEU A 70 16.32 28.36 7.06
C LEU A 70 17.84 28.31 7.30
N ASP A 71 18.60 29.25 6.76
CA ASP A 71 20.02 29.38 7.05
C ASP A 71 20.26 29.67 8.53
N ALA A 72 19.47 30.57 9.11
CA ALA A 72 19.52 30.91 10.54
C ALA A 72 19.16 29.72 11.43
N ASP A 73 18.10 28.97 11.11
CA ASP A 73 17.61 27.83 11.90
C ASP A 73 18.62 26.66 11.90
N PHE A 74 19.31 26.42 10.78
CA PHE A 74 20.30 25.33 10.66
C PHE A 74 21.73 25.78 11.05
N GLY A 75 21.94 27.06 11.26
CA GLY A 75 23.29 27.64 11.42
C GLY A 75 24.12 27.65 10.14
N HIS A 76 23.68 26.98 9.12
CA HIS A 76 23.97 27.07 7.69
C HIS A 76 23.13 26.09 6.91
N ARG A 77 22.40 26.59 5.91
CA ARG A 77 21.70 25.76 4.94
C ARG A 77 21.90 26.30 3.52
N SER A 78 22.25 25.40 2.59
CA SER A 78 22.40 25.79 1.19
C SER A 78 21.14 26.47 0.66
N ARG A 79 21.29 27.71 0.16
CA ARG A 79 20.19 28.43 -0.51
C ARG A 79 19.67 27.68 -1.75
N HIS A 80 20.56 26.95 -2.43
CA HIS A 80 20.18 26.14 -3.60
C HIS A 80 19.36 24.92 -3.19
N GLU A 81 19.74 24.23 -2.11
CA GLU A 81 18.91 23.13 -1.56
C GLU A 81 17.55 23.65 -1.09
N THR A 82 17.49 24.78 -0.40
CA THR A 82 16.23 25.43 -0.01
C THR A 82 15.38 25.73 -1.24
N ALA A 83 15.95 26.33 -2.28
CA ALA A 83 15.22 26.67 -3.51
C ALA A 83 14.72 25.44 -4.24
N ILE A 84 15.54 24.38 -4.38
CA ILE A 84 15.21 23.17 -5.15
C ILE A 84 14.30 22.23 -4.35
N MET A 85 14.67 21.91 -3.11
CA MET A 85 14.03 20.83 -2.37
C MET A 85 12.79 21.27 -1.60
N GLU A 86 12.70 22.56 -1.26
CA GLU A 86 11.50 23.08 -0.60
C GLU A 86 10.64 23.93 -1.54
N MET A 87 11.19 25.00 -2.09
CA MET A 87 10.36 25.97 -2.82
C MET A 87 9.91 25.46 -4.18
N LEU A 88 10.83 24.89 -4.98
CA LEU A 88 10.50 24.40 -6.31
C LEU A 88 9.54 23.21 -6.23
N ALA A 89 9.83 22.22 -5.37
CA ALA A 89 8.96 21.06 -5.17
C ALA A 89 7.54 21.50 -4.73
N LEU A 90 7.44 22.40 -3.75
CA LEU A 90 6.16 22.91 -3.27
C LEU A 90 5.38 23.68 -4.35
N THR A 91 6.06 24.54 -5.11
CA THR A 91 5.38 25.32 -6.17
C THR A 91 4.90 24.43 -7.32
N TRP A 92 5.66 23.40 -7.69
CA TRP A 92 5.22 22.39 -8.68
C TRP A 92 4.00 21.63 -8.17
N GLY A 93 4.00 21.19 -6.91
CA GLY A 93 2.84 20.55 -6.29
C GLY A 93 1.59 21.43 -6.30
N ILE A 94 1.73 22.72 -5.98
CA ILE A 94 0.61 23.67 -6.04
C ILE A 94 0.11 23.82 -7.50
N ASP A 95 1.01 23.96 -8.47
CA ASP A 95 0.67 24.06 -9.89
C ASP A 95 -0.03 22.80 -10.39
N TYR A 96 0.45 21.62 -9.97
CA TYR A 96 -0.17 20.33 -10.28
C TYR A 96 -1.59 20.24 -9.71
N LEU A 97 -1.79 20.57 -8.43
CA LEU A 97 -3.12 20.61 -7.80
C LEU A 97 -4.05 21.60 -8.53
N HIS A 98 -3.59 22.82 -8.78
CA HIS A 98 -4.37 23.85 -9.47
C HIS A 98 -4.84 23.39 -10.85
N LYS A 99 -3.95 22.76 -11.63
CA LYS A 99 -4.23 22.25 -12.98
C LYS A 99 -5.26 21.12 -12.95
N ASN A 100 -5.10 20.19 -12.02
CA ASN A 100 -5.88 18.94 -11.97
C ASN A 100 -7.15 19.04 -11.11
N LEU A 101 -7.35 20.13 -10.35
CA LEU A 101 -8.41 20.28 -9.35
C LEU A 101 -9.82 19.99 -9.89
N ARG A 102 -10.13 20.46 -11.11
CA ARG A 102 -11.42 20.17 -11.76
C ARG A 102 -11.63 18.67 -11.98
N ARG A 103 -10.56 17.92 -12.29
CA ARG A 103 -10.61 16.47 -12.46
C ARG A 103 -10.85 15.79 -11.12
N PHE A 104 -10.16 16.25 -10.06
CA PHE A 104 -10.28 15.69 -8.71
C PHE A 104 -11.66 15.90 -8.09
N MET A 105 -12.26 17.05 -8.28
CA MET A 105 -13.61 17.39 -7.79
C MET A 105 -14.73 16.68 -8.56
N ARG A 106 -14.42 16.04 -9.70
CA ARG A 106 -15.44 15.41 -10.53
C ARG A 106 -15.99 14.15 -9.84
N PRO A 107 -17.34 14.02 -9.69
CA PRO A 107 -17.92 12.81 -9.15
C PRO A 107 -17.52 11.55 -9.94
N GLU A 108 -17.10 10.53 -9.26
CA GLU A 108 -16.77 9.24 -9.84
C GLU A 108 -18.02 8.40 -10.07
N ARG A 109 -18.36 8.12 -11.33
CA ARG A 109 -19.46 7.21 -11.64
C ARG A 109 -19.11 5.79 -11.26
N ARG A 110 -20.05 5.09 -10.63
CA ARG A 110 -19.94 3.69 -10.26
C ARG A 110 -20.93 2.84 -11.02
N ARG A 111 -20.58 1.56 -11.21
CA ARG A 111 -21.48 0.60 -11.85
C ARG A 111 -22.64 0.26 -10.91
N VAL A 112 -23.80 0.07 -11.49
CA VAL A 112 -25.02 -0.34 -10.77
C VAL A 112 -25.35 -1.77 -11.17
N SER A 113 -25.83 -2.58 -10.23
CA SER A 113 -26.26 -3.96 -10.48
C SER A 113 -27.44 -4.01 -11.45
N LEU A 114 -27.57 -5.11 -12.17
CA LEU A 114 -28.58 -5.28 -13.22
C LEU A 114 -30.02 -4.95 -12.75
N PRO A 115 -30.50 -5.36 -11.56
CA PRO A 115 -31.84 -5.00 -11.10
C PRO A 115 -32.05 -3.51 -10.90
N MET A 116 -30.96 -2.76 -10.68
CA MET A 116 -30.97 -1.31 -10.44
C MET A 116 -30.42 -0.51 -11.63
N ARG A 117 -30.33 -1.10 -12.82
CA ARG A 117 -29.66 -0.49 -14.00
C ARG A 117 -30.16 0.89 -14.40
N PHE A 118 -31.35 1.27 -13.98
CA PHE A 118 -31.95 2.60 -14.22
C PHE A 118 -31.55 3.64 -13.16
N ALA A 119 -30.98 3.21 -12.03
CA ALA A 119 -30.43 4.11 -11.03
C ALA A 119 -29.05 4.66 -11.46
N ARG A 120 -28.56 5.64 -10.74
CA ARG A 120 -27.20 6.17 -10.88
C ARG A 120 -26.46 6.05 -9.57
N ALA A 121 -25.24 5.52 -9.63
CA ALA A 121 -24.34 5.47 -8.50
C ALA A 121 -23.11 6.33 -8.81
N ARG A 122 -22.68 7.09 -7.83
CA ARG A 122 -21.47 7.91 -7.89
C ARG A 122 -20.86 8.10 -6.51
N VAL A 123 -19.58 8.40 -6.49
CA VAL A 123 -18.88 8.91 -5.31
C VAL A 123 -18.68 10.42 -5.50
N GLU A 124 -19.08 11.19 -4.53
CA GLU A 124 -18.80 12.62 -4.42
C GLU A 124 -17.75 12.87 -3.34
N TYR A 125 -16.76 13.70 -3.66
CA TYR A 125 -15.69 14.06 -2.73
C TYR A 125 -16.10 15.36 -2.02
N GLN A 126 -16.32 15.27 -0.71
CA GLN A 126 -16.68 16.41 0.14
C GLN A 126 -15.50 16.77 1.04
N PRO A 127 -15.20 18.07 1.27
CA PRO A 127 -14.24 18.46 2.28
C PRO A 127 -14.59 17.85 3.64
N LEU A 128 -13.59 17.44 4.40
CA LEU A 128 -13.78 16.90 5.75
C LEU A 128 -14.19 17.98 6.75
N GLY A 129 -13.55 19.16 6.68
CA GLY A 129 -13.78 20.25 7.62
C GLY A 129 -12.50 21.01 7.95
N VAL A 130 -11.93 20.78 9.13
CA VAL A 130 -10.68 21.40 9.59
C VAL A 130 -9.60 20.35 9.72
N ILE A 131 -8.49 20.53 8.98
CA ILE A 131 -7.33 19.64 8.98
C ILE A 131 -6.29 20.18 9.96
N GLY A 132 -5.86 19.35 10.92
CA GLY A 132 -4.66 19.60 11.71
C GLY A 132 -3.42 19.15 10.96
N ILE A 133 -2.38 19.98 10.90
CA ILE A 133 -1.10 19.67 10.25
C ILE A 133 0.02 19.88 11.25
N VAL A 134 0.76 18.81 11.56
CA VAL A 134 1.96 18.88 12.40
C VAL A 134 3.18 18.64 11.51
N ALA A 135 4.01 19.67 11.36
CA ALA A 135 5.15 19.67 10.44
C ALA A 135 6.48 19.50 11.19
N PRO A 136 7.46 18.80 10.58
CA PRO A 136 8.78 18.56 11.14
C PRO A 136 9.73 19.74 10.83
N TRP A 137 10.97 19.60 11.31
CA TRP A 137 12.01 20.62 11.20
C TRP A 137 12.92 20.48 9.97
N ASN A 138 12.97 19.33 9.31
CA ASN A 138 13.98 19.06 8.27
C ASN A 138 13.69 19.76 6.93
N TYR A 139 12.43 19.89 6.56
CA TYR A 139 11.92 20.71 5.45
C TYR A 139 10.70 21.50 5.95
N PRO A 140 10.91 22.44 6.87
CA PRO A 140 9.83 23.02 7.68
C PRO A 140 8.83 23.83 6.86
N MET A 141 9.25 24.44 5.75
CA MET A 141 8.37 25.16 4.84
C MET A 141 7.53 24.19 3.99
N SER A 142 8.19 23.27 3.26
CA SER A 142 7.48 22.41 2.30
C SER A 142 6.59 21.39 3.02
N LEU A 143 7.04 20.80 4.13
CA LEU A 143 6.27 19.80 4.87
C LEU A 143 5.14 20.41 5.72
N ALA A 144 5.11 21.72 5.91
CA ALA A 144 3.94 22.45 6.43
C ALA A 144 2.95 22.81 5.31
N LEU A 145 3.46 23.31 4.18
CA LEU A 145 2.66 23.96 3.17
C LEU A 145 2.19 23.03 2.02
N THR A 146 2.85 21.90 1.77
CA THR A 146 2.33 20.89 0.83
C THR A 146 1.04 20.25 1.31
N PRO A 147 0.93 19.76 2.57
CA PRO A 147 -0.36 19.29 3.09
C PRO A 147 -1.40 20.42 3.21
N LEU A 148 -0.98 21.66 3.51
CA LEU A 148 -1.89 22.81 3.44
C LEU A 148 -2.46 23.02 2.05
N ALA A 149 -1.61 23.04 1.01
CA ALA A 149 -2.07 23.21 -0.38
C ALA A 149 -3.05 22.10 -0.77
N THR A 150 -2.79 20.87 -0.35
CA THR A 150 -3.68 19.72 -0.58
C THR A 150 -5.01 19.87 0.18
N ALA A 151 -4.98 20.34 1.44
CA ALA A 151 -6.17 20.61 2.23
C ALA A 151 -7.05 21.70 1.61
N LEU A 152 -6.43 22.81 1.14
CA LEU A 152 -7.11 23.87 0.42
C LEU A 152 -7.69 23.39 -0.92
N ALA A 153 -6.96 22.56 -1.66
CA ALA A 153 -7.46 21.94 -2.89
C ALA A 153 -8.68 21.05 -2.61
N ALA A 154 -8.69 20.29 -1.53
CA ALA A 154 -9.83 19.49 -1.10
C ALA A 154 -10.99 20.35 -0.55
N GLY A 155 -10.73 21.64 -0.25
CA GLY A 155 -11.74 22.60 0.20
C GLY A 155 -11.89 22.67 1.72
N ASN A 156 -10.88 22.24 2.45
CA ASN A 156 -10.83 22.28 3.90
C ASN A 156 -10.25 23.60 4.41
N ARG A 157 -10.44 23.84 5.69
CA ARG A 157 -9.69 24.78 6.53
C ARG A 157 -8.54 24.04 7.19
N ALA A 158 -7.54 24.76 7.72
CA ALA A 158 -6.37 24.13 8.31
C ALA A 158 -5.83 24.88 9.51
N MET A 159 -5.32 24.12 10.47
CA MET A 159 -4.43 24.59 11.52
C MET A 159 -3.07 23.92 11.35
N ILE A 160 -1.99 24.69 11.44
CA ILE A 160 -0.61 24.21 11.25
C ILE A 160 0.16 24.38 12.55
N LYS A 161 0.82 23.33 13.02
CA LYS A 161 1.79 23.37 14.10
C LYS A 161 3.19 23.09 13.52
N PRO A 162 3.99 24.12 13.19
CA PRO A 162 5.36 23.92 12.74
C PRO A 162 6.27 23.46 13.88
N SER A 163 7.49 23.07 13.55
CA SER A 163 8.46 22.56 14.53
C SER A 163 9.07 23.70 15.36
N GLU A 164 9.25 23.44 16.64
CA GLU A 164 9.98 24.30 17.57
C GLU A 164 11.50 24.35 17.33
N PHE A 165 12.03 23.42 16.54
CA PHE A 165 13.47 23.39 16.19
C PHE A 165 13.85 24.35 15.06
N THR A 166 12.86 24.96 14.40
CA THR A 166 13.04 25.93 13.32
C THR A 166 12.23 27.20 13.59
N PRO A 167 12.57 27.96 14.64
CA PRO A 167 11.77 29.10 15.09
C PRO A 167 11.72 30.23 14.06
N ALA A 168 12.82 30.58 13.39
CA ALA A 168 12.83 31.65 12.39
C ALA A 168 11.91 31.31 11.20
N THR A 169 11.94 30.09 10.72
CA THR A 169 11.02 29.62 9.68
C THR A 169 9.58 29.56 10.19
N SER A 170 9.36 29.18 11.45
CA SER A 170 8.01 29.15 12.05
C SER A 170 7.39 30.53 12.16
N ASP A 171 8.17 31.54 12.59
CA ASP A 171 7.72 32.94 12.64
C ASP A 171 7.41 33.51 11.25
N LEU A 172 8.21 33.12 10.25
CA LEU A 172 7.95 33.50 8.86
C LEU A 172 6.68 32.85 8.34
N LEU A 173 6.39 31.57 8.70
CA LEU A 173 5.14 30.90 8.36
C LEU A 173 3.92 31.60 9.00
N VAL A 174 4.03 32.04 10.26
CA VAL A 174 2.97 32.81 10.93
C VAL A 174 2.65 34.07 10.13
N SER A 175 3.67 34.89 9.80
CA SER A 175 3.46 36.14 9.04
C SER A 175 2.91 35.90 7.64
N LEU A 176 3.48 34.92 6.90
CA LEU A 176 3.03 34.56 5.55
C LEU A 176 1.54 34.17 5.54
N ILE A 177 1.14 33.32 6.47
CA ILE A 177 -0.25 32.83 6.52
C ILE A 177 -1.20 33.93 6.95
N ALA A 178 -0.84 34.75 7.95
CA ALA A 178 -1.67 35.89 8.39
C ALA A 178 -1.87 36.94 7.29
N GLU A 179 -0.86 37.16 6.44
CA GLU A 179 -0.95 38.08 5.28
C GLU A 179 -1.80 37.50 4.12
N THR A 180 -1.88 36.14 4.03
CA THR A 180 -2.48 35.46 2.88
C THR A 180 -3.92 35.01 3.13
N PHE A 181 -4.23 34.54 4.34
CA PHE A 181 -5.51 33.92 4.70
C PHE A 181 -6.05 34.53 6.00
N SER A 182 -7.38 34.53 6.15
CA SER A 182 -7.99 34.79 7.43
C SER A 182 -7.76 33.67 8.42
N GLU A 183 -7.70 33.96 9.70
CA GLU A 183 -7.44 32.96 10.76
C GLU A 183 -8.51 31.85 10.78
N ASP A 184 -9.71 32.16 10.35
CA ASP A 184 -10.82 31.21 10.24
C ASP A 184 -10.71 30.31 8.98
N GLU A 185 -9.77 30.59 8.05
CA GLU A 185 -9.43 29.72 6.91
C GLU A 185 -8.18 28.90 7.20
N VAL A 186 -7.07 29.55 7.57
CA VAL A 186 -5.79 28.93 7.89
C VAL A 186 -5.17 29.63 9.08
N ALA A 187 -4.73 28.85 10.05
CA ALA A 187 -4.04 29.37 11.23
C ALA A 187 -2.72 28.63 11.47
N VAL A 188 -1.72 29.33 12.01
CA VAL A 188 -0.45 28.75 12.45
C VAL A 188 -0.37 28.87 13.97
N VAL A 189 -0.05 27.76 14.63
CA VAL A 189 0.09 27.65 16.07
C VAL A 189 1.54 27.29 16.39
N THR A 190 2.30 28.22 16.95
CA THR A 190 3.67 27.95 17.41
C THR A 190 3.67 27.49 18.86
N GLY A 191 4.76 26.85 19.28
CA GLY A 191 4.95 26.38 20.64
C GLY A 191 5.78 25.11 20.70
N ASP A 192 6.07 24.68 21.91
CA ASP A 192 6.90 23.54 22.24
C ASP A 192 6.18 22.18 22.08
N ALA A 193 6.82 21.11 22.56
CA ALA A 193 6.26 19.76 22.55
C ALA A 193 4.94 19.63 23.33
N ALA A 194 4.72 20.43 24.37
CA ALA A 194 3.48 20.41 25.14
C ALA A 194 2.33 20.99 24.32
N VAL A 195 2.56 22.11 23.60
CA VAL A 195 1.59 22.64 22.62
C VAL A 195 1.31 21.63 21.50
N GLY A 196 2.35 20.94 21.02
CA GLY A 196 2.21 19.88 20.03
C GLY A 196 1.34 18.72 20.51
N ALA A 197 1.48 18.30 21.75
CA ALA A 197 0.66 17.26 22.36
C ALA A 197 -0.81 17.71 22.51
N ALA A 198 -1.05 18.93 23.01
CA ALA A 198 -2.38 19.52 23.11
C ALA A 198 -3.04 19.68 21.73
N PHE A 199 -2.28 20.09 20.72
CA PHE A 199 -2.73 20.19 19.33
C PHE A 199 -3.17 18.82 18.77
N ALA A 200 -2.38 17.76 18.99
CA ALA A 200 -2.69 16.42 18.50
C ALA A 200 -3.93 15.79 19.19
N ALA A 201 -4.31 16.27 20.37
CA ALA A 201 -5.49 15.83 21.10
C ALA A 201 -6.79 16.56 20.68
N LEU A 202 -6.71 17.58 19.84
CA LEU A 202 -7.88 18.30 19.34
C LEU A 202 -8.74 17.41 18.44
N PRO A 203 -10.07 17.58 18.48
CA PRO A 203 -11.00 16.82 17.63
C PRO A 203 -11.04 17.37 16.20
N PHE A 204 -9.93 17.32 15.48
CA PHE A 204 -9.87 17.64 14.05
C PHE A 204 -10.75 16.70 13.21
N ASP A 205 -11.07 17.10 11.99
CA ASP A 205 -11.75 16.22 11.04
C ASP A 205 -10.74 15.29 10.31
N HIS A 206 -9.45 15.62 10.36
CA HIS A 206 -8.29 14.79 10.01
C HIS A 206 -7.02 15.40 10.60
N LEU A 207 -6.09 14.57 11.02
CA LEU A 207 -4.78 15.00 11.52
C LEU A 207 -3.67 14.45 10.61
N PHE A 208 -2.90 15.35 10.01
CA PHE A 208 -1.72 15.04 9.21
C PHE A 208 -0.46 15.26 10.07
N PHE A 209 0.36 14.26 10.19
CA PHE A 209 1.58 14.30 10.98
C PHE A 209 2.78 13.84 10.15
N THR A 210 3.85 14.61 10.15
CA THR A 210 5.16 14.20 9.64
C THR A 210 6.19 14.28 10.76
N GLY A 211 6.94 13.17 10.98
CA GLY A 211 7.96 13.13 12.04
C GLY A 211 8.46 11.71 12.34
N SER A 212 9.04 11.52 13.54
CA SER A 212 9.57 10.22 13.91
C SER A 212 8.47 9.19 14.20
N THR A 213 8.77 7.90 13.98
CA THR A 213 7.84 6.79 14.26
C THR A 213 7.40 6.76 15.73
N ALA A 214 8.29 7.13 16.65
CA ALA A 214 7.97 7.17 18.09
C ALA A 214 6.90 8.23 18.40
N VAL A 215 7.08 9.45 17.89
CA VAL A 215 6.13 10.55 18.06
C VAL A 215 4.82 10.26 17.30
N GLY A 216 4.90 9.71 16.09
CA GLY A 216 3.72 9.32 15.31
C GLY A 216 2.80 8.35 16.04
N ARG A 217 3.36 7.39 16.78
CA ARG A 217 2.57 6.51 17.66
C ARG A 217 1.83 7.27 18.76
N THR A 218 2.47 8.27 19.35
CA THR A 218 1.86 9.10 20.39
C THR A 218 0.75 9.96 19.82
N VAL A 219 0.99 10.58 18.65
CA VAL A 219 -0.02 11.38 17.92
C VAL A 219 -1.23 10.52 17.55
N MET A 220 -1.01 9.33 17.00
CA MET A 220 -2.08 8.40 16.65
C MET A 220 -2.91 8.00 17.89
N ARG A 221 -2.24 7.75 19.03
CA ARG A 221 -2.93 7.42 20.28
C ARG A 221 -3.79 8.59 20.77
N ALA A 222 -3.26 9.82 20.74
CA ALA A 222 -4.03 11.00 21.11
C ALA A 222 -5.24 11.23 20.18
N ALA A 223 -5.04 11.12 18.86
CA ALA A 223 -6.12 11.25 17.87
C ALA A 223 -7.21 10.20 18.02
N SER A 224 -6.85 8.96 18.44
CA SER A 224 -7.81 7.86 18.60
C SER A 224 -8.86 8.13 19.68
N GLU A 225 -8.55 8.89 20.71
CA GLU A 225 -9.49 9.27 21.79
C GLU A 225 -10.68 10.09 21.27
N GLN A 226 -10.49 10.79 20.14
CA GLN A 226 -11.51 11.60 19.48
C GLN A 226 -11.97 11.00 18.16
N LEU A 227 -11.56 9.77 17.81
CA LEU A 227 -11.81 9.11 16.54
C LEU A 227 -11.34 9.92 15.31
N VAL A 228 -10.30 10.74 15.48
CA VAL A 228 -9.73 11.56 14.41
C VAL A 228 -8.94 10.66 13.46
N PRO A 229 -9.29 10.60 12.16
CA PRO A 229 -8.47 9.92 11.16
C PRO A 229 -7.09 10.58 11.04
N VAL A 230 -6.04 9.77 10.87
CA VAL A 230 -4.68 10.30 10.76
C VAL A 230 -4.00 9.85 9.47
N THR A 231 -3.18 10.74 8.89
CA THR A 231 -2.13 10.39 7.94
C THR A 231 -0.80 10.56 8.64
N LEU A 232 0.02 9.52 8.65
CA LEU A 232 1.33 9.51 9.30
C LEU A 232 2.43 9.35 8.25
N GLU A 233 3.24 10.38 8.09
CA GLU A 233 4.44 10.38 7.27
C GLU A 233 5.65 10.26 8.19
N LEU A 234 6.19 9.05 8.27
CA LEU A 234 7.23 8.71 9.22
C LEU A 234 8.54 8.41 8.48
N GLY A 235 9.61 8.22 9.23
CA GLY A 235 10.88 7.86 8.66
C GLY A 235 11.04 6.36 8.43
N GLY A 236 12.27 5.93 8.47
CA GLY A 236 12.66 4.53 8.35
C GLY A 236 14.06 4.38 7.77
N LYS A 237 14.58 3.16 7.78
CA LYS A 237 15.89 2.85 7.22
C LYS A 237 15.75 2.49 5.73
N SER A 238 15.78 3.51 4.87
CA SER A 238 15.62 3.36 3.41
C SER A 238 16.85 2.68 2.78
N PRO A 239 16.74 1.43 2.30
CA PRO A 239 17.85 0.70 1.69
C PRO A 239 18.14 1.17 0.27
N VAL A 240 19.41 1.04 -0.12
CA VAL A 240 19.84 1.03 -1.52
C VAL A 240 20.34 -0.37 -1.86
N LEU A 241 19.76 -1.01 -2.86
CA LEU A 241 20.24 -2.27 -3.41
C LEU A 241 20.95 -1.98 -4.74
N VAL A 242 22.22 -2.36 -4.84
CA VAL A 242 23.02 -2.19 -6.05
C VAL A 242 23.35 -3.56 -6.63
N ASP A 243 22.83 -3.86 -7.83
CA ASP A 243 23.16 -5.10 -8.53
C ASP A 243 24.66 -5.14 -8.88
N ARG A 244 25.23 -6.34 -8.85
CA ARG A 244 26.62 -6.57 -9.26
C ARG A 244 26.85 -6.12 -10.71
N GLY A 245 28.00 -5.49 -10.96
CA GLY A 245 28.44 -5.06 -12.30
C GLY A 245 27.81 -3.76 -12.79
N GLN A 246 27.23 -2.95 -11.89
CA GLN A 246 26.74 -1.64 -12.24
C GLN A 246 27.90 -0.62 -12.41
N PRO A 247 27.72 0.47 -13.18
CA PRO A 247 28.72 1.51 -13.32
C PRO A 247 28.86 2.31 -12.01
N LEU A 248 29.71 1.82 -11.10
CA LEU A 248 29.82 2.31 -9.71
C LEU A 248 30.13 3.81 -9.63
N ALA A 249 30.86 4.39 -10.57
CA ALA A 249 31.16 5.84 -10.59
C ALA A 249 29.86 6.68 -10.59
N ARG A 250 28.89 6.29 -11.43
CA ARG A 250 27.57 6.94 -11.50
C ARG A 250 26.73 6.59 -10.28
N VAL A 251 26.62 5.32 -9.97
CA VAL A 251 25.80 4.81 -8.87
C VAL A 251 26.20 5.46 -7.55
N ALA A 252 27.50 5.49 -7.22
CA ALA A 252 28.00 6.09 -6.00
C ALA A 252 27.74 7.61 -5.94
N THR A 253 27.86 8.31 -7.08
CA THR A 253 27.54 9.75 -7.15
C THR A 253 26.05 10.01 -6.90
N ASP A 254 25.15 9.22 -7.52
CA ASP A 254 23.70 9.34 -7.34
C ASP A 254 23.29 9.02 -5.89
N ILE A 255 23.94 8.03 -5.26
CA ILE A 255 23.71 7.69 -3.84
C ILE A 255 24.27 8.80 -2.95
N ALA A 256 25.47 9.35 -3.26
CA ALA A 256 26.05 10.45 -2.50
C ALA A 256 25.18 11.70 -2.54
N TYR A 257 24.65 12.07 -3.70
CA TYR A 257 23.68 13.15 -3.81
C TYR A 257 22.44 12.91 -2.92
N GLY A 258 21.81 11.75 -3.02
CA GLY A 258 20.61 11.43 -2.23
C GLY A 258 20.88 11.35 -0.72
N LYS A 259 22.09 10.91 -0.34
CA LYS A 259 22.50 10.80 1.06
C LYS A 259 22.89 12.15 1.67
N LEU A 260 23.54 13.02 0.89
CA LEU A 260 24.12 14.26 1.40
C LEU A 260 23.20 15.48 1.24
N ALA A 261 22.15 15.37 0.45
CA ALA A 261 21.12 16.40 0.37
C ALA A 261 20.55 16.70 1.77
N ASN A 262 20.51 17.97 2.16
CA ASN A 262 20.19 18.42 3.51
C ASN A 262 21.04 17.72 4.59
N ALA A 263 22.30 17.40 4.29
CA ALA A 263 23.19 16.59 5.15
C ALA A 263 22.55 15.25 5.60
N GLY A 264 21.73 14.62 4.79
CA GLY A 264 21.04 13.36 5.09
C GLY A 264 19.86 13.49 6.04
N GLN A 265 19.43 14.69 6.39
CA GLN A 265 18.29 14.98 7.26
C GLN A 265 16.97 14.91 6.46
N THR A 266 16.75 13.77 5.80
CA THR A 266 15.66 13.54 4.85
C THR A 266 15.06 12.15 5.08
N CYS A 267 13.75 12.06 5.23
CA CYS A 267 13.04 10.81 5.52
C CYS A 267 13.21 9.73 4.45
N VAL A 268 13.50 10.14 3.22
CA VAL A 268 13.78 9.25 2.08
C VAL A 268 15.27 9.20 1.73
N ALA A 269 16.19 9.77 2.55
CA ALA A 269 17.62 9.63 2.29
C ALA A 269 18.03 8.15 2.31
N PRO A 270 18.95 7.71 1.44
CA PRO A 270 19.61 6.43 1.59
C PRO A 270 20.13 6.23 3.02
N ASP A 271 19.66 5.22 3.73
CA ASP A 271 20.04 5.02 5.13
C ASP A 271 21.15 3.99 5.27
N TYR A 272 21.18 2.98 4.41
CA TYR A 272 22.28 2.04 4.21
C TYR A 272 22.31 1.54 2.77
N VAL A 273 23.48 1.03 2.33
CA VAL A 273 23.64 0.47 0.99
C VAL A 273 23.98 -1.02 1.06
N LEU A 274 23.34 -1.82 0.22
CA LEU A 274 23.61 -3.24 -0.01
C LEU A 274 24.44 -3.38 -1.28
N LEU A 275 25.66 -3.89 -1.14
CA LEU A 275 26.63 -4.08 -2.21
C LEU A 275 27.07 -5.55 -2.29
N HIS A 276 27.34 -6.03 -3.51
CA HIS A 276 28.00 -7.33 -3.65
C HIS A 276 29.40 -7.25 -3.00
N GLU A 277 29.77 -8.30 -2.24
CA GLU A 277 31.02 -8.32 -1.46
C GLU A 277 32.28 -7.96 -2.26
N SER A 278 32.32 -8.34 -3.57
CA SER A 278 33.46 -8.07 -4.45
C SER A 278 33.56 -6.62 -4.97
N GLU A 279 32.61 -5.75 -4.66
CA GLU A 279 32.53 -4.39 -5.22
C GLU A 279 32.72 -3.30 -4.17
N VAL A 280 32.93 -3.65 -2.91
CA VAL A 280 32.99 -2.70 -1.80
C VAL A 280 34.13 -1.69 -1.98
N GLU A 281 35.34 -2.14 -2.26
CA GLU A 281 36.51 -1.25 -2.41
C GLU A 281 36.31 -0.28 -3.58
N ALA A 282 35.85 -0.79 -4.73
CA ALA A 282 35.58 0.02 -5.91
C ALA A 282 34.46 1.05 -5.64
N PHE A 283 33.44 0.68 -4.84
CA PHE A 283 32.39 1.60 -4.44
C PHE A 283 32.93 2.70 -3.52
N ILE A 284 33.79 2.39 -2.54
CA ILE A 284 34.40 3.39 -1.65
C ILE A 284 35.20 4.41 -2.44
N GLU A 285 35.99 3.95 -3.41
CA GLU A 285 36.74 4.84 -4.30
C GLU A 285 35.81 5.73 -5.13
N ALA A 286 34.77 5.14 -5.74
CA ALA A 286 33.77 5.84 -6.55
C ALA A 286 32.97 6.84 -5.71
N TRP A 287 32.57 6.48 -4.49
CA TRP A 287 31.90 7.35 -3.54
C TRP A 287 32.76 8.55 -3.17
N THR A 288 34.04 8.32 -2.81
CA THR A 288 34.96 9.39 -2.42
C THR A 288 35.15 10.40 -3.56
N LYS A 289 35.31 9.91 -4.80
CA LYS A 289 35.36 10.77 -5.98
C LYS A 289 34.05 11.53 -6.23
N GLY A 290 32.92 10.85 -6.06
CA GLY A 290 31.58 11.45 -6.21
C GLY A 290 31.33 12.55 -5.19
N VAL A 291 31.66 12.32 -3.93
CA VAL A 291 31.57 13.33 -2.85
C VAL A 291 32.47 14.54 -3.15
N ALA A 292 33.72 14.31 -3.57
CA ALA A 292 34.63 15.39 -3.93
C ALA A 292 34.14 16.22 -5.13
N ALA A 293 33.49 15.59 -6.09
CA ALA A 293 32.88 16.29 -7.23
C ALA A 293 31.66 17.12 -6.82
N LEU A 294 30.78 16.58 -5.97
CA LEU A 294 29.59 17.29 -5.49
C LEU A 294 29.95 18.43 -4.51
N TYR A 295 30.92 18.20 -3.63
CA TYR A 295 31.35 19.15 -2.60
C TYR A 295 32.88 19.34 -2.62
N PRO A 296 33.42 20.12 -3.59
CA PRO A 296 34.87 20.27 -3.74
C PRO A 296 35.59 20.85 -2.53
N LYS A 297 34.87 21.59 -1.69
CA LYS A 297 35.36 22.13 -0.41
C LYS A 297 34.95 21.28 0.80
N GLY A 298 34.43 20.06 0.56
CA GLY A 298 33.91 19.19 1.61
C GLY A 298 32.82 19.87 2.45
N PRO A 299 32.83 19.65 3.79
CA PRO A 299 31.87 20.25 4.70
C PRO A 299 31.97 21.79 4.82
N ALA A 300 32.99 22.41 4.27
CA ALA A 300 33.14 23.87 4.21
C ALA A 300 32.43 24.48 2.96
N SER A 301 31.89 23.65 2.06
CA SER A 301 31.15 24.13 0.89
C SER A 301 29.89 24.90 1.33
N GLU A 302 29.59 25.98 0.63
CA GLU A 302 28.32 26.73 0.80
C GLU A 302 27.09 25.89 0.44
N ASP A 303 27.27 24.85 -0.36
CA ASP A 303 26.22 23.92 -0.76
C ASP A 303 26.03 22.76 0.24
N TYR A 304 26.90 22.65 1.28
CA TYR A 304 26.81 21.59 2.27
C TYR A 304 26.11 22.09 3.54
N THR A 305 24.91 21.55 3.81
CA THR A 305 24.06 21.95 4.93
C THR A 305 24.58 21.42 6.28
N SER A 306 24.44 22.19 7.37
CA SER A 306 24.76 21.79 8.74
C SER A 306 23.65 20.89 9.33
N ILE A 307 23.98 20.17 10.41
CA ILE A 307 22.98 19.48 11.23
C ILE A 307 22.19 20.53 12.02
N VAL A 308 20.87 20.40 12.07
CA VAL A 308 19.95 21.43 12.56
C VAL A 308 20.31 22.01 13.94
N ASN A 309 20.79 21.18 14.87
CA ASN A 309 21.17 21.64 16.21
C ASN A 309 22.19 20.70 16.87
N VAL A 310 22.72 21.12 18.03
CA VAL A 310 23.70 20.36 18.80
C VAL A 310 23.19 18.99 19.23
N ARG A 311 21.93 18.87 19.63
CA ARG A 311 21.35 17.60 20.07
C ARG A 311 21.38 16.54 18.97
N HIS A 312 20.96 16.87 17.74
CA HIS A 312 21.02 15.97 16.59
C HIS A 312 22.46 15.68 16.16
N TYR A 313 23.35 16.66 16.25
CA TYR A 313 24.77 16.46 15.97
C TYR A 313 25.40 15.44 16.95
N GLU A 314 25.17 15.61 18.26
CA GLU A 314 25.70 14.69 19.28
C GLU A 314 25.06 13.28 19.17
N ARG A 315 23.78 13.18 18.79
CA ARG A 315 23.17 11.90 18.50
C ARG A 315 23.90 11.17 17.37
N LEU A 316 24.23 11.86 16.28
CA LEU A 316 24.96 11.28 15.15
C LEU A 316 26.39 10.86 15.56
N ARG A 317 27.08 11.66 16.33
CA ARG A 317 28.38 11.29 16.91
C ARG A 317 28.25 10.03 17.76
N GLY A 318 27.28 9.97 18.64
CA GLY A 318 27.03 8.80 19.47
C GLY A 318 26.71 7.53 18.69
N LEU A 319 26.10 7.62 17.48
CA LEU A 319 25.94 6.48 16.58
C LEU A 319 27.27 6.00 16.01
N LEU A 320 28.16 6.91 15.64
CA LEU A 320 29.51 6.60 15.14
C LEU A 320 30.40 6.01 16.25
N ASP A 321 30.32 6.53 17.46
CA ASP A 321 31.09 6.05 18.60
C ASP A 321 30.64 4.63 19.02
N ASP A 322 29.31 4.35 19.02
CA ASP A 322 28.77 3.01 19.23
C ASP A 322 29.26 2.01 18.15
N ALA A 323 29.25 2.44 16.89
CA ALA A 323 29.73 1.62 15.79
C ALA A 323 31.23 1.29 15.92
N ARG A 324 32.08 2.31 16.22
CA ARG A 324 33.51 2.09 16.45
C ARG A 324 33.79 1.17 17.64
N ALA A 325 33.08 1.36 18.74
CA ALA A 325 33.23 0.54 19.94
C ALA A 325 32.85 -0.94 19.69
N LYS A 326 32.03 -1.19 18.68
CA LYS A 326 31.59 -2.54 18.26
C LYS A 326 32.38 -3.08 17.08
N GLY A 327 33.47 -2.43 16.68
CA GLY A 327 34.40 -2.93 15.68
C GLY A 327 34.15 -2.45 14.25
N ALA A 328 33.20 -1.54 14.02
CA ALA A 328 32.99 -0.98 12.68
C ALA A 328 34.15 -0.08 12.26
N HIS A 329 34.50 -0.16 10.98
CA HIS A 329 35.47 0.73 10.37
C HIS A 329 34.77 1.99 9.84
N VAL A 330 35.04 3.14 10.46
CA VAL A 330 34.44 4.44 10.16
C VAL A 330 35.38 5.28 9.32
N VAL A 331 34.95 5.58 8.07
CA VAL A 331 35.78 6.30 7.09
C VAL A 331 35.12 7.64 6.77
N GLU A 332 35.70 8.74 7.25
CA GLU A 332 35.31 10.07 6.76
C GLU A 332 35.81 10.26 5.32
N THR A 333 34.95 10.78 4.46
CA THR A 333 35.19 10.89 3.02
C THR A 333 35.07 12.35 2.53
N GLY A 334 35.69 12.62 1.40
CA GLY A 334 35.69 13.94 0.79
C GLY A 334 36.82 14.85 1.25
N PRO A 335 36.95 16.02 0.61
CA PRO A 335 38.03 16.98 0.93
C PRO A 335 37.92 17.47 2.38
N SER A 336 39.01 17.42 3.10
CA SER A 336 39.17 18.03 4.45
C SER A 336 40.24 19.12 4.33
N PRO A 337 39.88 20.39 4.08
CA PRO A 337 40.85 21.47 4.03
C PRO A 337 41.47 21.65 5.41
N GLU A 338 42.77 21.53 5.51
CA GLU A 338 43.53 21.59 6.78
C GLU A 338 43.28 22.87 7.61
N HIS A 339 42.76 23.92 6.99
CA HIS A 339 42.57 25.23 7.61
C HIS A 339 41.15 25.78 7.53
N ALA A 340 40.15 25.02 7.01
CA ALA A 340 38.79 25.49 7.02
C ALA A 340 38.19 25.43 8.43
N LYS A 341 37.80 26.57 8.98
CA LYS A 341 36.97 26.58 10.20
C LYS A 341 35.71 25.75 9.93
N ARG A 342 35.60 24.60 10.56
CA ARG A 342 34.38 23.80 10.50
C ARG A 342 33.26 24.65 11.10
N ARG A 343 32.17 24.81 10.35
CA ARG A 343 30.95 25.42 10.85
C ARG A 343 30.39 24.58 11.99
N ALA A 344 29.70 25.25 12.93
CA ALA A 344 29.05 24.54 14.03
C ALA A 344 28.10 23.43 13.48
N HIS A 345 28.04 22.34 14.18
CA HIS A 345 27.16 21.18 13.86
C HIS A 345 27.35 20.59 12.46
N THR A 346 28.53 20.74 11.84
CA THR A 346 28.80 20.16 10.53
C THR A 346 29.50 18.81 10.68
N LEU A 347 28.90 17.75 10.13
CA LEU A 347 29.44 16.39 10.12
C LEU A 347 29.91 16.04 8.71
N ALA A 348 31.11 15.51 8.57
CA ALA A 348 31.64 15.08 7.26
C ALA A 348 30.88 13.88 6.71
N PRO A 349 30.79 13.74 5.36
CA PRO A 349 30.29 12.53 4.74
C PRO A 349 31.08 11.31 5.22
N THR A 350 30.41 10.32 5.75
CA THR A 350 31.04 9.20 6.44
C THR A 350 30.49 7.87 5.96
N LEU A 351 31.35 6.93 5.55
CA LEU A 351 31.02 5.53 5.34
C LEU A 351 31.31 4.74 6.61
N VAL A 352 30.47 3.71 6.86
CA VAL A 352 30.67 2.78 7.98
C VAL A 352 30.67 1.36 7.42
N LEU A 353 31.79 0.67 7.58
CA LEU A 353 32.02 -0.69 7.10
C LEU A 353 31.95 -1.66 8.29
N ASP A 354 31.85 -2.96 7.99
CA ASP A 354 31.82 -4.03 9.00
C ASP A 354 30.70 -3.85 10.04
N VAL A 355 29.54 -3.43 9.57
CA VAL A 355 28.39 -3.17 10.43
C VAL A 355 27.64 -4.44 10.82
N HIS A 356 27.16 -4.49 12.05
CA HIS A 356 26.39 -5.61 12.62
C HIS A 356 25.06 -5.14 13.19
N ASP A 357 24.09 -6.05 13.28
CA ASP A 357 22.72 -5.76 13.71
C ASP A 357 22.58 -5.29 15.17
N ASP A 358 23.61 -5.48 16.02
CA ASP A 358 23.63 -4.98 17.39
C ASP A 358 24.08 -3.51 17.49
N MET A 359 24.66 -2.95 16.43
CA MET A 359 25.03 -1.53 16.36
C MET A 359 23.79 -0.64 16.26
N ARG A 360 23.79 0.47 17.02
CA ARG A 360 22.67 1.43 16.98
C ARG A 360 22.42 1.99 15.60
N ILE A 361 23.49 2.25 14.82
CA ILE A 361 23.41 2.75 13.45
C ILE A 361 22.62 1.82 12.51
N MET A 362 22.52 0.51 12.82
CA MET A 362 21.73 -0.45 12.04
C MET A 362 20.28 -0.60 12.52
N ARG A 363 19.96 -0.09 13.71
CA ARG A 363 18.62 -0.17 14.33
C ARG A 363 17.84 1.14 14.25
N GLU A 364 18.55 2.26 14.36
CA GLU A 364 17.98 3.61 14.35
C GLU A 364 18.09 4.21 12.96
N GLU A 365 17.09 5.02 12.57
CA GLU A 365 17.19 5.88 11.39
C GLU A 365 18.32 6.89 11.60
N ILE A 366 19.25 6.97 10.66
CA ILE A 366 20.45 7.78 10.83
C ILE A 366 20.13 9.28 10.78
N PHE A 367 19.38 9.71 9.76
CA PHE A 367 19.00 11.12 9.57
C PHE A 367 20.20 12.07 9.62
N GLY A 368 21.26 11.70 8.88
CA GLY A 368 22.55 12.38 8.85
C GLY A 368 23.44 11.88 7.71
N PRO A 369 24.62 12.50 7.49
CA PRO A 369 25.49 12.22 6.34
C PRO A 369 26.40 10.99 6.57
N VAL A 370 25.84 9.95 7.15
CA VAL A 370 26.54 8.70 7.48
C VAL A 370 25.86 7.54 6.75
N LEU A 371 26.64 6.73 6.03
CA LEU A 371 26.14 5.65 5.19
C LEU A 371 26.82 4.32 5.55
N PRO A 372 26.14 3.41 6.24
CA PRO A 372 26.58 2.02 6.41
C PRO A 372 26.60 1.26 5.08
N ILE A 373 27.65 0.44 4.90
CA ILE A 373 27.77 -0.52 3.81
C ILE A 373 27.51 -1.92 4.37
N VAL A 374 26.56 -2.62 3.78
CA VAL A 374 26.21 -4.02 4.07
C VAL A 374 26.56 -4.85 2.84
N THR A 375 27.27 -5.95 3.02
CA THR A 375 27.62 -6.84 1.92
C THR A 375 26.58 -7.93 1.72
N TYR A 376 26.39 -8.37 0.47
CA TYR A 376 25.60 -9.53 0.12
C TYR A 376 26.34 -10.39 -0.93
N ARG A 377 25.96 -11.66 -1.08
CA ARG A 377 26.49 -12.58 -2.10
C ARG A 377 25.55 -12.78 -3.26
N ASP A 378 24.26 -12.86 -2.97
CA ASP A 378 23.22 -12.90 -3.99
C ASP A 378 22.06 -11.97 -3.67
N LEU A 379 21.22 -11.68 -4.67
CA LEU A 379 20.11 -10.75 -4.53
C LEU A 379 19.06 -11.22 -3.51
N ALA A 380 18.94 -12.54 -3.30
CA ALA A 380 17.98 -13.09 -2.34
C ALA A 380 18.39 -12.77 -0.91
N ASP A 381 19.71 -12.76 -0.61
CA ASP A 381 20.27 -12.32 0.67
C ASP A 381 19.94 -10.85 0.92
N ALA A 382 20.19 -9.99 -0.08
CA ALA A 382 19.89 -8.56 0.01
C ALA A 382 18.38 -8.30 0.25
N ILE A 383 17.50 -8.99 -0.46
CA ILE A 383 16.05 -8.91 -0.25
C ILE A 383 15.67 -9.44 1.14
N GLY A 384 16.27 -10.54 1.58
CA GLY A 384 16.08 -11.09 2.92
C GLY A 384 16.46 -10.11 4.02
N PHE A 385 17.60 -9.43 3.84
CA PHE A 385 18.11 -8.41 4.76
C PHE A 385 17.14 -7.22 4.89
N VAL A 386 16.57 -6.74 3.77
CA VAL A 386 15.55 -5.67 3.77
C VAL A 386 14.31 -6.13 4.51
N ASN A 387 13.81 -7.34 4.22
CA ASN A 387 12.57 -7.86 4.79
C ASN A 387 12.66 -8.23 6.28
N ALA A 388 13.86 -8.48 6.80
CA ALA A 388 14.09 -8.69 8.23
C ALA A 388 13.95 -7.40 9.08
N ARG A 389 13.77 -6.25 8.43
CA ARG A 389 13.69 -4.92 9.04
C ARG A 389 12.30 -4.32 8.91
N PRO A 390 11.94 -3.32 9.74
CA PRO A 390 10.71 -2.57 9.57
C PRO A 390 10.61 -1.98 8.16
N ARG A 391 9.41 -1.99 7.59
CA ARG A 391 9.16 -1.50 6.23
C ARG A 391 9.55 -0.04 6.08
N PRO A 392 10.47 0.29 5.15
CA PRO A 392 10.99 1.64 4.97
C PRO A 392 10.03 2.53 4.18
N LEU A 393 10.21 3.85 4.27
CA LEU A 393 9.49 4.81 3.46
C LEU A 393 9.91 4.73 1.98
N ALA A 394 11.20 4.51 1.70
CA ALA A 394 11.71 4.35 0.34
C ALA A 394 12.61 3.12 0.22
N VAL A 395 12.63 2.53 -0.99
CA VAL A 395 13.62 1.55 -1.46
C VAL A 395 14.26 2.08 -2.74
N TYR A 396 15.55 1.97 -2.86
CA TYR A 396 16.32 2.33 -4.04
C TYR A 396 16.94 1.08 -4.65
N TYR A 397 16.82 0.95 -5.97
CA TYR A 397 17.41 -0.17 -6.68
C TYR A 397 18.20 0.34 -7.89
N PHE A 398 19.47 -0.02 -7.96
CA PHE A 398 20.33 0.26 -9.10
C PHE A 398 20.63 -1.05 -9.82
N GLY A 399 20.14 -1.18 -11.04
CA GLY A 399 20.31 -2.39 -11.84
C GLY A 399 19.67 -2.29 -13.21
N SER A 400 20.19 -3.09 -14.16
CA SER A 400 19.68 -3.20 -15.52
C SER A 400 18.86 -4.47 -15.76
N SER A 401 18.98 -5.48 -14.90
CA SER A 401 18.25 -6.74 -15.02
C SER A 401 16.75 -6.55 -14.77
N THR A 402 15.92 -6.88 -15.76
CA THR A 402 14.46 -6.85 -15.62
C THR A 402 13.98 -7.85 -14.58
N GLU A 403 14.62 -9.03 -14.50
CA GLU A 403 14.25 -10.07 -13.55
C GLU A 403 14.59 -9.65 -12.11
N ASN A 404 15.80 -9.15 -11.85
CA ASN A 404 16.20 -8.67 -10.53
C ASN A 404 15.31 -7.51 -10.07
N ARG A 405 15.02 -6.56 -10.97
CA ARG A 405 14.06 -5.48 -10.71
C ARG A 405 12.70 -6.02 -10.32
N ARG A 406 12.17 -7.01 -11.05
CA ARG A 406 10.90 -7.64 -10.74
C ARG A 406 10.94 -8.30 -9.37
N GLN A 407 12.02 -9.01 -9.03
CA GLN A 407 12.18 -9.63 -7.71
C GLN A 407 12.19 -8.60 -6.59
N VAL A 408 12.96 -7.52 -6.70
CA VAL A 408 12.97 -6.43 -5.71
C VAL A 408 11.56 -5.85 -5.55
N LEU A 409 10.90 -5.47 -6.64
CA LEU A 409 9.56 -4.86 -6.61
C LEU A 409 8.47 -5.78 -6.03
N THR A 410 8.57 -7.10 -6.26
CA THR A 410 7.54 -8.04 -5.81
C THR A 410 7.81 -8.66 -4.44
N ARG A 411 9.07 -8.70 -4.00
CA ARG A 411 9.49 -9.37 -2.77
C ARG A 411 9.85 -8.41 -1.63
N THR A 412 9.90 -7.09 -1.88
CA THR A 412 10.05 -6.07 -0.83
C THR A 412 8.80 -5.23 -0.72
N THR A 413 8.60 -4.59 0.44
CA THR A 413 7.49 -3.66 0.67
C THR A 413 8.01 -2.37 1.25
N SER A 414 7.68 -1.24 0.61
CA SER A 414 8.04 0.11 1.04
C SER A 414 6.94 1.11 0.70
N GLY A 415 7.03 2.34 1.17
CA GLY A 415 6.16 3.43 0.73
C GLY A 415 6.33 3.74 -0.76
N GLY A 416 7.56 3.88 -1.22
CA GLY A 416 7.88 4.13 -2.63
C GLY A 416 9.18 3.47 -3.07
N VAL A 417 9.40 3.42 -4.40
CA VAL A 417 10.64 2.88 -5.00
C VAL A 417 11.15 3.83 -6.07
N THR A 418 12.46 4.10 -6.07
CA THR A 418 13.13 4.70 -7.23
C THR A 418 14.14 3.73 -7.83
N ILE A 419 14.12 3.59 -9.15
CA ILE A 419 15.02 2.73 -9.92
C ILE A 419 16.07 3.59 -10.61
N ASN A 420 17.33 3.24 -10.45
CA ASN A 420 18.50 3.94 -11.04
C ASN A 420 18.55 5.44 -10.70
N GLY A 421 18.27 5.76 -9.45
CA GLY A 421 18.35 7.10 -8.90
C GLY A 421 17.92 7.11 -7.43
N THR A 422 17.95 8.29 -6.80
CA THR A 422 17.52 8.51 -5.41
C THR A 422 16.57 9.69 -5.33
N LEU A 423 15.70 9.75 -4.32
CA LEU A 423 14.76 10.84 -3.99
C LEU A 423 13.66 11.14 -5.05
N LEU A 424 13.82 10.77 -6.31
CA LEU A 424 13.04 11.26 -7.45
C LEU A 424 11.55 10.88 -7.42
N HIS A 425 11.17 9.83 -6.70
CA HIS A 425 9.75 9.46 -6.55
C HIS A 425 8.96 10.48 -5.72
N TYR A 426 9.62 11.20 -4.79
CA TYR A 426 9.00 12.24 -3.97
C TYR A 426 8.52 13.44 -4.83
N VAL A 427 9.31 13.86 -5.82
CA VAL A 427 9.00 15.04 -6.65
C VAL A 427 8.00 14.75 -7.79
N GLN A 428 7.40 13.56 -7.81
CA GLN A 428 6.39 13.18 -8.80
C GLN A 428 4.98 13.36 -8.23
N ASP A 429 4.38 14.52 -8.48
CA ASP A 429 3.06 14.89 -7.92
C ASP A 429 1.91 13.94 -8.32
N ASP A 430 2.05 13.16 -9.39
CA ASP A 430 1.04 12.18 -9.85
C ASP A 430 1.30 10.76 -9.30
N LEU A 431 2.30 10.60 -8.43
CA LEU A 431 2.53 9.37 -7.68
C LEU A 431 2.05 9.53 -6.24
N PRO A 432 1.44 8.49 -5.64
CA PRO A 432 1.18 8.50 -4.21
C PRO A 432 2.49 8.59 -3.43
N PHE A 433 2.55 9.47 -2.44
CA PHE A 433 3.66 9.51 -1.50
C PHE A 433 3.13 9.25 -0.09
N GLY A 434 3.69 8.23 0.57
CA GLY A 434 3.31 7.83 1.91
C GLY A 434 3.97 6.52 2.32
N GLY A 435 3.98 6.25 3.63
CA GLY A 435 4.62 5.10 4.24
C GLY A 435 3.72 3.85 4.32
N VAL A 436 4.31 2.76 4.80
CA VAL A 436 3.63 1.49 5.07
C VAL A 436 4.13 0.88 6.38
N GLY A 437 3.23 0.57 7.31
CA GLY A 437 3.58 0.00 8.61
C GLY A 437 4.39 0.96 9.48
N ALA A 438 5.66 0.65 9.75
CA ALA A 438 6.52 1.48 10.61
C ALA A 438 6.90 2.83 9.98
N SER A 439 6.87 2.95 8.65
CA SER A 439 7.12 4.21 7.94
C SER A 439 5.88 5.09 7.78
N GLY A 440 4.71 4.65 8.25
CA GLY A 440 3.49 5.43 8.25
C GLY A 440 2.34 4.77 7.52
N PHE A 441 1.29 5.53 7.25
CA PHE A 441 0.15 5.14 6.42
C PHE A 441 -0.64 6.38 5.96
N GLY A 442 -1.36 6.20 4.86
CA GLY A 442 -1.94 7.28 4.08
C GLY A 442 -1.00 7.71 2.95
N ALA A 443 -1.46 8.62 2.13
CA ALA A 443 -0.68 9.28 1.09
C ALA A 443 -1.23 10.68 0.84
N TYR A 444 -0.37 11.65 0.50
CA TYR A 444 -0.80 13.05 0.44
C TYR A 444 -0.42 13.81 -0.84
N HIS A 445 0.21 13.17 -1.81
CA HIS A 445 0.45 13.78 -3.12
C HIS A 445 -0.75 13.58 -4.06
N GLY A 446 -0.93 14.51 -4.97
CA GLY A 446 -1.85 14.41 -6.10
C GLY A 446 -3.30 14.11 -5.72
N ILE A 447 -3.89 13.17 -6.45
CA ILE A 447 -5.28 12.76 -6.23
C ILE A 447 -5.45 11.98 -4.93
N GLU A 448 -4.43 11.24 -4.49
CA GLU A 448 -4.47 10.49 -3.24
C GLU A 448 -4.55 11.42 -2.04
N GLY A 449 -3.78 12.51 -2.04
CA GLY A 449 -3.87 13.55 -1.01
C GLY A 449 -5.20 14.28 -1.03
N PHE A 450 -5.71 14.62 -2.21
CA PHE A 450 -7.05 15.19 -2.34
C PHE A 450 -8.12 14.26 -1.75
N ARG A 451 -8.01 12.95 -2.00
CA ARG A 451 -8.93 11.93 -1.45
C ARG A 451 -8.76 11.74 0.05
N ALA A 452 -7.53 11.76 0.56
CA ALA A 452 -7.25 11.64 1.99
C ALA A 452 -7.90 12.75 2.81
N PHE A 453 -7.96 13.96 2.25
CA PHE A 453 -8.61 15.12 2.87
C PHE A 453 -10.06 15.35 2.41
N SER A 454 -10.69 14.31 1.85
CA SER A 454 -12.08 14.33 1.39
C SER A 454 -12.86 13.13 1.91
N HIS A 455 -14.11 13.37 2.30
CA HIS A 455 -15.07 12.30 2.54
C HIS A 455 -15.61 11.77 1.21
N GLN A 456 -15.49 10.45 1.01
CA GLN A 456 -16.02 9.76 -0.17
C GLN A 456 -17.48 9.42 0.04
N LYS A 457 -18.37 10.36 -0.26
CA LYS A 457 -19.81 10.22 -0.08
C LYS A 457 -20.41 9.35 -1.19
N ALA A 458 -20.91 8.19 -0.82
CA ALA A 458 -21.67 7.35 -1.75
C ALA A 458 -23.04 7.96 -2.02
N VAL A 459 -23.35 8.25 -3.28
CA VAL A 459 -24.66 8.77 -3.72
C VAL A 459 -25.29 7.76 -4.67
N PHE A 460 -26.45 7.25 -4.28
CA PHE A 460 -27.27 6.36 -5.07
C PHE A 460 -28.60 7.05 -5.40
N ASP A 461 -28.78 7.42 -6.66
CA ASP A 461 -29.97 8.12 -7.17
C ASP A 461 -30.95 7.11 -7.77
N VAL A 462 -31.98 6.78 -7.00
CA VAL A 462 -33.05 5.88 -7.40
C VAL A 462 -34.07 6.63 -8.25
N ARG A 463 -34.00 6.45 -9.55
CA ARG A 463 -34.96 7.07 -10.49
C ARG A 463 -36.35 6.42 -10.39
N ARG A 464 -37.30 7.02 -11.12
CA ARG A 464 -38.71 6.60 -11.15
C ARG A 464 -38.90 5.11 -11.40
N TRP A 465 -38.04 4.45 -12.21
CA TRP A 465 -38.06 3.02 -12.46
C TRP A 465 -37.04 2.31 -11.55
N ASN A 466 -37.56 1.61 -10.57
CA ASN A 466 -36.76 0.90 -9.56
C ASN A 466 -37.11 -0.61 -9.57
N GLY A 467 -36.24 -1.40 -10.22
CA GLY A 467 -36.39 -2.85 -10.22
C GLY A 467 -36.36 -3.50 -8.83
N GLY A 468 -35.74 -2.83 -7.84
CA GLY A 468 -35.75 -3.27 -6.44
C GLY A 468 -37.11 -3.22 -5.78
N ALA A 469 -38.10 -2.51 -6.37
CA ALA A 469 -39.45 -2.51 -5.87
C ALA A 469 -40.10 -3.92 -5.97
N LEU A 470 -39.66 -4.74 -6.94
CA LEU A 470 -40.10 -6.14 -7.10
C LEU A 470 -39.59 -7.07 -5.98
N LEU A 471 -38.61 -6.59 -5.18
CA LEU A 471 -38.04 -7.34 -4.05
C LEU A 471 -38.53 -6.80 -2.70
N ARG A 472 -39.66 -6.09 -2.67
CA ARG A 472 -40.30 -5.59 -1.44
C ARG A 472 -41.51 -6.41 -1.05
N PRO A 473 -41.88 -6.47 0.23
CA PRO A 473 -43.15 -7.07 0.66
C PRO A 473 -44.37 -6.38 0.02
N PRO A 474 -45.46 -7.14 -0.18
CA PRO A 474 -45.62 -8.56 0.10
C PRO A 474 -44.89 -9.42 -0.94
N PHE A 475 -44.14 -10.41 -0.43
CA PHE A 475 -43.39 -11.33 -1.28
C PHE A 475 -44.33 -12.35 -1.97
N GLY A 476 -44.30 -12.40 -3.29
CA GLY A 476 -45.13 -13.30 -4.09
C GLY A 476 -44.33 -14.23 -5.01
N ARG A 477 -45.03 -14.93 -5.88
CA ARG A 477 -44.43 -15.87 -6.86
C ARG A 477 -43.39 -15.22 -7.76
N LEU A 478 -43.61 -13.95 -8.15
CA LEU A 478 -42.68 -13.19 -8.98
C LEU A 478 -41.35 -12.91 -8.23
N THR A 479 -41.42 -12.51 -6.94
CA THR A 479 -40.24 -12.30 -6.12
C THR A 479 -39.45 -13.59 -5.97
N ASN A 480 -40.12 -14.73 -5.73
CA ASN A 480 -39.46 -16.03 -5.62
C ASN A 480 -38.79 -16.45 -6.93
N PHE A 481 -39.41 -16.17 -8.06
CA PHE A 481 -38.84 -16.44 -9.39
C PHE A 481 -37.57 -15.57 -9.60
N ILE A 482 -37.67 -14.26 -9.34
CA ILE A 482 -36.54 -13.33 -9.47
C ILE A 482 -35.39 -13.76 -8.55
N LEU A 483 -35.66 -14.07 -7.27
CA LEU A 483 -34.64 -14.54 -6.31
C LEU A 483 -34.00 -15.85 -6.79
N SER A 484 -34.81 -16.81 -7.24
CA SER A 484 -34.30 -18.06 -7.77
C SER A 484 -33.37 -17.87 -8.96
N PHE A 485 -33.71 -16.94 -9.87
CA PHE A 485 -32.87 -16.59 -11.01
C PHE A 485 -31.57 -15.89 -10.57
N MET A 486 -31.66 -14.87 -9.71
CA MET A 486 -30.51 -14.09 -9.25
C MET A 486 -29.53 -14.92 -8.40
N LEU A 487 -30.04 -15.76 -7.49
CA LEU A 487 -29.20 -16.62 -6.65
C LEU A 487 -28.52 -17.75 -7.44
N ARG A 488 -29.13 -18.21 -8.53
CA ARG A 488 -28.48 -19.17 -9.45
C ARG A 488 -27.32 -18.54 -10.21
N GLN A 489 -27.38 -17.26 -10.59
CA GLN A 489 -26.28 -16.56 -11.24
C GLN A 489 -25.10 -16.28 -10.29
N ALA A 490 -25.34 -16.11 -9.00
CA ALA A 490 -24.29 -15.85 -8.01
C ALA A 490 -23.39 -17.08 -7.71
N ARG A 491 -23.76 -18.28 -8.19
CA ARG A 491 -22.97 -19.50 -7.96
C ARG A 491 -21.85 -19.77 -8.99
N THR A 492 -21.71 -18.94 -10.01
CA THR A 492 -20.65 -19.12 -11.03
C THR A 492 -19.55 -18.08 -10.84
N THR A 493 -18.66 -18.31 -9.88
CA THR A 493 -17.43 -17.50 -9.67
C THR A 493 -16.21 -18.02 -10.43
N SER A 494 -16.29 -19.21 -11.04
CA SER A 494 -15.29 -19.72 -11.98
C SER A 494 -15.61 -19.23 -13.39
N GLY A 495 -14.61 -18.86 -14.19
CA GLY A 495 -14.78 -18.47 -15.60
C GLY A 495 -15.36 -19.58 -16.51
N VAL A 496 -15.87 -20.65 -15.92
CA VAL A 496 -16.49 -21.82 -16.57
C VAL A 496 -18.01 -21.60 -16.66
N PRO A 497 -18.62 -21.71 -17.83
CA PRO A 497 -20.05 -21.47 -18.05
C PRO A 497 -20.99 -22.33 -17.20
N ILE A 498 -20.63 -23.59 -16.99
CA ILE A 498 -21.37 -24.53 -16.12
C ILE A 498 -20.37 -25.23 -15.19
N GLU A 499 -20.64 -25.19 -13.89
CA GLU A 499 -19.96 -25.98 -12.87
C GLU A 499 -21.03 -26.63 -11.99
N VAL A 500 -20.96 -27.95 -11.83
CA VAL A 500 -21.90 -28.73 -11.02
C VAL A 500 -21.12 -29.63 -10.06
N ARG A 501 -21.55 -29.62 -8.81
CA ARG A 501 -21.06 -30.51 -7.78
C ARG A 501 -22.21 -31.32 -7.22
N ASN A 502 -22.00 -32.63 -7.12
CA ASN A 502 -22.89 -33.56 -6.46
C ASN A 502 -22.11 -34.36 -5.42
N ALA A 503 -22.78 -34.76 -4.37
CA ALA A 503 -22.21 -35.64 -3.36
C ALA A 503 -23.28 -36.65 -2.91
N ALA A 504 -22.85 -37.87 -2.62
CA ALA A 504 -23.67 -38.89 -2.03
C ALA A 504 -22.87 -39.76 -1.05
N VAL A 505 -23.53 -40.30 -0.06
CA VAL A 505 -22.99 -41.37 0.79
C VAL A 505 -23.60 -42.69 0.29
N ILE A 506 -22.72 -43.60 -0.12
CA ILE A 506 -23.12 -44.92 -0.64
C ILE A 506 -22.71 -45.96 0.42
N HIS A 507 -23.67 -46.75 0.90
CA HIS A 507 -23.45 -47.77 1.92
C HIS A 507 -22.81 -49.04 1.30
N ALA A 508 -21.60 -48.86 0.80
CA ALA A 508 -20.78 -49.94 0.24
C ALA A 508 -19.30 -49.60 0.42
N SER A 509 -18.41 -50.62 0.37
CA SER A 509 -16.97 -50.41 0.44
C SER A 509 -16.47 -49.53 -0.72
N ILE A 510 -15.41 -48.81 -0.48
CA ILE A 510 -14.82 -47.91 -1.47
C ILE A 510 -14.38 -48.65 -2.74
N GLU A 511 -13.88 -49.90 -2.58
CA GLU A 511 -13.47 -50.77 -3.69
C GLU A 511 -14.67 -51.14 -4.56
N ARG A 512 -15.81 -51.48 -3.94
CA ARG A 512 -17.06 -51.85 -4.67
C ARG A 512 -17.59 -50.67 -5.48
N VAL A 513 -17.62 -49.50 -4.87
CA VAL A 513 -18.07 -48.28 -5.54
C VAL A 513 -17.12 -47.87 -6.66
N TRP A 514 -15.82 -48.02 -6.41
CA TRP A 514 -14.76 -47.80 -7.40
C TRP A 514 -14.91 -48.70 -8.62
N ASP A 515 -15.05 -49.98 -8.42
CA ASP A 515 -15.13 -50.98 -9.51
C ASP A 515 -16.39 -50.71 -10.40
N LEU A 516 -17.53 -50.40 -9.80
CA LEU A 516 -18.73 -50.03 -10.54
C LEU A 516 -18.55 -48.73 -11.34
N LEU A 517 -17.86 -47.73 -10.76
CA LEU A 517 -17.71 -46.43 -11.39
C LEU A 517 -16.70 -46.45 -12.54
N THR A 518 -15.62 -47.23 -12.41
CA THR A 518 -14.52 -47.27 -13.39
C THR A 518 -14.72 -48.31 -14.50
N ASP A 519 -15.60 -49.31 -14.29
CA ASP A 519 -16.01 -50.23 -15.34
C ASP A 519 -17.05 -49.56 -16.26
N VAL A 520 -16.57 -48.74 -17.17
CA VAL A 520 -17.42 -47.91 -18.03
C VAL A 520 -18.28 -48.75 -18.96
N GLU A 521 -17.89 -49.97 -19.34
CA GLU A 521 -18.67 -50.87 -20.21
C GLU A 521 -19.95 -51.33 -19.52
N ARG A 522 -19.92 -51.41 -18.20
CA ARG A 522 -21.09 -51.76 -17.40
C ARG A 522 -22.01 -50.62 -17.04
N TRP A 523 -21.71 -49.39 -17.36
CA TRP A 523 -22.60 -48.23 -17.07
C TRP A 523 -24.05 -48.45 -17.54
N PRO A 524 -24.31 -49.01 -18.76
CA PRO A 524 -25.68 -49.27 -19.20
C PRO A 524 -26.45 -50.29 -18.35
N SER A 525 -25.77 -51.13 -17.57
CA SER A 525 -26.43 -52.15 -16.74
C SER A 525 -26.93 -51.60 -15.39
N TRP A 526 -26.44 -50.46 -14.94
CA TRP A 526 -26.81 -49.89 -13.66
C TRP A 526 -27.18 -48.38 -13.74
N TRP A 527 -26.66 -47.62 -14.70
CA TRP A 527 -27.00 -46.21 -14.86
C TRP A 527 -28.14 -46.03 -15.87
N ARG A 528 -29.35 -45.79 -15.38
CA ARG A 528 -30.60 -45.71 -16.19
C ARG A 528 -30.52 -44.69 -17.34
N ALA A 529 -29.75 -43.58 -17.16
CA ALA A 529 -29.59 -42.59 -18.22
C ALA A 529 -28.61 -43.04 -19.32
N CYS A 530 -27.74 -44.01 -19.08
CA CYS A 530 -26.76 -44.51 -20.04
C CYS A 530 -27.34 -45.67 -20.89
N ARG A 531 -27.49 -45.46 -22.19
CA ARG A 531 -28.07 -46.46 -23.08
C ARG A 531 -27.11 -47.49 -23.63
N TRP A 532 -25.88 -47.06 -23.93
CA TRP A 532 -24.81 -47.91 -24.42
C TRP A 532 -23.44 -47.24 -24.22
N VAL A 533 -22.42 -48.04 -24.11
CA VAL A 533 -20.99 -47.66 -24.12
C VAL A 533 -20.28 -48.50 -25.17
N ARG A 534 -19.32 -47.92 -25.90
CA ARG A 534 -18.44 -48.59 -26.86
C ARG A 534 -17.02 -48.11 -26.67
N LEU A 535 -16.09 -49.04 -26.39
CA LEU A 535 -14.68 -48.70 -26.31
C LEU A 535 -14.13 -48.34 -27.70
N GLU A 536 -13.20 -47.41 -27.73
CA GLU A 536 -12.39 -47.01 -28.88
C GLU A 536 -10.93 -47.43 -28.66
N PRO A 537 -10.10 -47.49 -29.72
CA PRO A 537 -8.66 -47.73 -29.54
C PRO A 537 -8.04 -46.68 -28.65
N PRO A 538 -7.07 -47.04 -27.78
CA PRO A 538 -6.40 -46.12 -26.90
C PRO A 538 -5.65 -45.05 -27.71
N THR A 539 -5.50 -43.85 -27.12
CA THR A 539 -4.78 -42.73 -27.72
C THR A 539 -3.44 -42.51 -26.99
N ARG A 540 -2.55 -41.71 -27.56
CA ARG A 540 -1.31 -41.31 -26.86
C ARG A 540 -1.56 -40.60 -25.53
N ALA A 541 -2.74 -39.94 -25.38
CA ALA A 541 -3.08 -39.15 -24.20
C ALA A 541 -3.96 -39.89 -23.19
N ALA A 542 -4.61 -41.03 -23.59
CA ALA A 542 -5.52 -41.74 -22.71
C ALA A 542 -5.51 -43.26 -23.04
N SER A 543 -5.39 -44.08 -22.00
CA SER A 543 -5.42 -45.55 -22.10
C SER A 543 -6.82 -46.11 -22.37
N VAL A 544 -7.86 -45.42 -21.93
CA VAL A 544 -9.28 -45.81 -22.15
C VAL A 544 -10.02 -44.63 -22.80
N VAL A 545 -10.52 -44.87 -24.00
CA VAL A 545 -11.37 -43.96 -24.76
C VAL A 545 -12.66 -44.69 -25.14
N PHE A 546 -13.78 -44.03 -24.96
CA PHE A 546 -15.09 -44.65 -25.22
C PHE A 546 -16.11 -43.64 -25.71
N ARG A 547 -17.08 -44.13 -26.50
CA ARG A 547 -18.30 -43.41 -26.81
C ARG A 547 -19.46 -43.95 -26.01
N TRP A 548 -20.32 -43.07 -25.60
CA TRP A 548 -21.52 -43.46 -24.86
C TRP A 548 -22.67 -42.51 -25.13
N LYS A 549 -23.86 -42.98 -24.85
CA LYS A 549 -25.09 -42.22 -25.08
C LYS A 549 -25.88 -42.13 -23.79
N ALA A 550 -25.98 -40.91 -23.28
CA ALA A 550 -27.00 -40.53 -22.31
C ALA A 550 -28.05 -39.71 -23.03
N HIS A 551 -29.33 -40.13 -22.94
CA HIS A 551 -30.41 -39.51 -23.71
C HIS A 551 -30.53 -37.99 -23.44
N PRO A 552 -30.56 -37.11 -24.44
CA PRO A 552 -30.52 -37.37 -25.90
C PRO A 552 -29.12 -37.27 -26.53
N VAL A 553 -28.06 -37.10 -25.75
CA VAL A 553 -26.71 -36.70 -26.19
C VAL A 553 -25.80 -37.93 -26.35
N GLU A 554 -25.03 -37.94 -27.43
CA GLU A 554 -23.90 -38.85 -27.62
C GLU A 554 -22.58 -38.10 -27.30
N LEU A 555 -21.73 -38.73 -26.50
CA LEU A 555 -20.47 -38.15 -25.99
C LEU A 555 -19.32 -39.11 -26.28
N ARG A 556 -18.14 -38.52 -26.57
CA ARG A 556 -16.86 -39.21 -26.64
C ARG A 556 -16.08 -38.84 -25.41
N SER A 557 -15.65 -39.84 -24.63
CA SER A 557 -14.96 -39.63 -23.37
C SER A 557 -13.59 -40.29 -23.36
N ALA A 558 -12.67 -39.73 -22.56
CA ALA A 558 -11.37 -40.30 -22.28
C ALA A 558 -11.13 -40.30 -20.79
N VAL A 559 -10.57 -41.38 -20.26
CA VAL A 559 -10.11 -41.41 -18.86
C VAL A 559 -8.80 -40.64 -18.77
N VAL A 560 -8.81 -39.56 -17.99
CA VAL A 560 -7.62 -38.67 -17.81
C VAL A 560 -6.94 -38.90 -16.48
N LYS A 561 -7.65 -39.50 -15.51
CA LYS A 561 -7.10 -39.85 -14.21
C LYS A 561 -7.79 -41.07 -13.62
N SER A 562 -7.01 -41.99 -13.05
CA SER A 562 -7.50 -43.20 -12.38
C SER A 562 -6.55 -43.60 -11.24
N ASP A 563 -6.72 -42.92 -10.09
CA ASP A 563 -5.95 -43.19 -8.85
C ASP A 563 -6.82 -44.02 -7.91
N ARG A 564 -6.70 -45.35 -8.00
CA ARG A 564 -7.50 -46.30 -7.23
C ARG A 564 -7.19 -46.26 -5.74
N PRO A 565 -8.22 -46.28 -4.86
CA PRO A 565 -9.67 -46.14 -5.14
C PRO A 565 -10.18 -44.72 -4.89
N GLN A 566 -9.36 -43.66 -5.01
CA GLN A 566 -9.65 -42.32 -4.49
C GLN A 566 -10.13 -41.32 -5.53
N CYS A 567 -9.61 -41.37 -6.77
CA CYS A 567 -9.91 -40.35 -7.77
C CYS A 567 -10.02 -40.93 -9.18
N PHE A 568 -11.18 -40.72 -9.81
CA PHE A 568 -11.46 -41.08 -11.20
C PHE A 568 -11.92 -39.84 -11.97
N ALA A 569 -11.27 -39.53 -13.10
CA ALA A 569 -11.62 -38.37 -13.90
C ALA A 569 -11.73 -38.72 -15.40
N ILE A 570 -12.73 -38.16 -16.04
CA ILE A 570 -13.00 -38.29 -17.47
C ILE A 570 -13.21 -36.93 -18.11
N THR A 571 -12.83 -36.82 -19.38
CA THR A 571 -13.32 -35.77 -20.27
C THR A 571 -14.51 -36.31 -21.09
N ALA A 572 -15.40 -35.43 -21.55
CA ALA A 572 -16.51 -35.79 -22.43
C ALA A 572 -16.71 -34.69 -23.46
N ASP A 573 -16.54 -35.07 -24.72
CA ASP A 573 -16.70 -34.18 -25.88
C ASP A 573 -17.99 -34.51 -26.64
N GLY A 574 -18.78 -33.46 -26.91
CA GLY A 574 -19.99 -33.54 -27.69
C GLY A 574 -20.13 -32.34 -28.63
N ARG A 575 -21.21 -32.29 -29.44
CA ARG A 575 -21.46 -31.15 -30.33
C ARG A 575 -21.65 -29.86 -29.54
N GLY A 576 -20.61 -29.00 -29.54
CA GLY A 576 -20.65 -27.69 -28.91
C GLY A 576 -20.50 -27.71 -27.38
N VAL A 577 -20.01 -28.81 -26.79
CA VAL A 577 -19.73 -28.97 -25.36
C VAL A 577 -18.46 -29.77 -25.17
N HIS A 578 -17.61 -29.28 -24.26
CA HIS A 578 -16.51 -30.03 -23.67
C HIS A 578 -16.73 -30.05 -22.16
N ALA A 579 -16.71 -31.23 -21.57
CA ALA A 579 -16.91 -31.42 -20.14
C ALA A 579 -15.71 -32.15 -19.52
N GLU A 580 -15.37 -31.77 -18.32
CA GLU A 580 -14.44 -32.49 -17.44
C GLU A 580 -15.20 -32.90 -16.19
N ARG A 581 -15.11 -34.15 -15.81
CA ARG A 581 -15.78 -34.69 -14.63
C ARG A 581 -14.81 -35.48 -13.78
N THR A 582 -14.68 -35.08 -12.52
CA THR A 582 -13.85 -35.76 -11.53
C THR A 582 -14.72 -36.36 -10.44
N PHE A 583 -14.49 -37.60 -10.10
CA PHE A 583 -15.08 -38.28 -8.96
C PHE A 583 -14.01 -38.47 -7.90
N THR A 584 -14.32 -38.06 -6.66
CA THR A 584 -13.46 -38.30 -5.51
C THR A 584 -14.21 -39.19 -4.52
N LEU A 585 -13.58 -40.29 -4.12
CA LEU A 585 -14.13 -41.27 -3.19
C LEU A 585 -13.36 -41.23 -1.88
N ARG A 586 -14.09 -41.32 -0.77
CA ARG A 586 -13.49 -41.40 0.58
C ARG A 586 -14.32 -42.34 1.43
N PRO A 587 -13.68 -43.28 2.19
CA PRO A 587 -14.45 -44.09 3.15
C PRO A 587 -14.98 -43.20 4.29
N THR A 588 -16.11 -43.57 4.87
CA THR A 588 -16.55 -43.03 6.16
C THR A 588 -15.60 -43.47 7.28
N PRO A 589 -15.57 -42.73 8.42
CA PRO A 589 -14.66 -43.09 9.53
C PRO A 589 -14.83 -44.51 10.07
N ASP A 590 -16.03 -45.10 9.95
CA ASP A 590 -16.34 -46.47 10.33
C ASP A 590 -16.05 -47.51 9.23
N GLY A 591 -15.66 -47.06 8.04
CA GLY A 591 -15.37 -47.89 6.88
C GLY A 591 -16.58 -48.57 6.25
N SER A 592 -17.78 -48.37 6.76
CA SER A 592 -19.00 -49.04 6.30
C SER A 592 -19.59 -48.46 5.01
N SER A 593 -19.24 -47.24 4.68
CA SER A 593 -19.80 -46.48 3.56
C SER A 593 -18.74 -45.69 2.82
N THR A 594 -19.10 -45.23 1.62
CA THR A 594 -18.24 -44.39 0.76
C THR A 594 -18.90 -43.07 0.45
N VAL A 595 -18.21 -41.98 0.77
CA VAL A 595 -18.59 -40.64 0.31
C VAL A 595 -18.05 -40.46 -1.11
N VAL A 596 -18.94 -40.23 -2.06
CA VAL A 596 -18.61 -39.94 -3.46
C VAL A 596 -18.94 -38.49 -3.75
N VAL A 597 -17.97 -37.73 -4.23
CA VAL A 597 -18.16 -36.36 -4.68
C VAL A 597 -17.83 -36.30 -6.16
N SER A 598 -18.74 -35.79 -6.99
CA SER A 598 -18.44 -35.45 -8.38
C SER A 598 -18.38 -33.95 -8.57
N HIS A 599 -17.36 -33.52 -9.30
CA HIS A 599 -17.20 -32.16 -9.78
C HIS A 599 -17.15 -32.19 -11.30
N GLU A 600 -18.09 -31.52 -11.95
CA GLU A 600 -18.20 -31.44 -13.40
C GLU A 600 -18.17 -29.99 -13.85
N THR A 601 -17.34 -29.70 -14.84
CA THR A 601 -17.26 -28.42 -15.53
C THR A 601 -17.59 -28.60 -16.99
N GLN A 602 -18.37 -27.69 -17.59
CA GLN A 602 -18.69 -27.71 -19.01
C GLN A 602 -18.38 -26.37 -19.66
N VAL A 603 -17.67 -26.41 -20.79
CA VAL A 603 -17.31 -25.24 -21.60
C VAL A 603 -17.79 -25.43 -23.05
N GLY A 604 -17.94 -24.31 -23.76
CA GLY A 604 -18.38 -24.32 -25.17
C GLY A 604 -19.62 -23.48 -25.43
N PRO A 605 -20.04 -23.31 -26.70
CA PRO A 605 -21.16 -22.44 -27.06
C PRO A 605 -22.51 -22.90 -26.47
N LEU A 606 -22.77 -24.20 -26.37
CA LEU A 606 -24.00 -24.70 -25.78
C LEU A 606 -24.11 -24.47 -24.28
N PRO A 607 -23.10 -24.79 -23.46
CA PRO A 607 -23.06 -24.40 -22.03
C PRO A 607 -23.17 -22.89 -21.82
N TRP A 608 -22.55 -22.09 -22.67
CA TRP A 608 -22.58 -20.64 -22.55
C TRP A 608 -23.97 -20.06 -22.80
N LEU A 609 -24.66 -20.52 -23.86
CA LEU A 609 -26.01 -20.06 -24.22
C LEU A 609 -27.08 -20.63 -23.28
N GLY A 610 -26.94 -21.88 -22.86
CA GLY A 610 -27.95 -22.63 -22.12
C GLY A 610 -27.72 -22.71 -20.60
N ARG A 611 -26.72 -22.04 -20.02
CA ARG A 611 -26.30 -22.22 -18.63
C ARG A 611 -27.44 -22.19 -17.59
N ALA A 612 -28.41 -21.31 -17.77
CA ALA A 612 -29.52 -21.16 -16.84
C ALA A 612 -30.45 -22.40 -16.77
N PHE A 613 -30.53 -23.18 -17.86
CA PHE A 613 -31.38 -24.35 -17.97
C PHE A 613 -30.61 -25.68 -17.88
N LEU A 614 -29.36 -25.68 -18.36
CA LEU A 614 -28.52 -26.88 -18.40
C LEU A 614 -27.94 -27.25 -17.04
N ALA A 615 -27.48 -26.25 -16.25
CA ALA A 615 -26.86 -26.54 -14.96
C ALA A 615 -27.80 -27.27 -13.97
N PRO A 616 -29.08 -26.87 -13.78
CA PRO A 616 -30.00 -27.62 -12.92
C PRO A 616 -30.32 -29.01 -13.44
N ARG A 617 -30.46 -29.17 -14.77
CA ARG A 617 -30.69 -30.48 -15.39
C ARG A 617 -29.49 -31.41 -15.21
N LEU A 618 -28.27 -30.87 -15.39
CA LEU A 618 -27.04 -31.62 -15.20
C LEU A 618 -26.88 -32.05 -13.74
N HIS A 619 -27.21 -31.16 -12.80
CA HIS A 619 -27.20 -31.49 -11.38
C HIS A 619 -28.17 -32.65 -11.07
N ALA A 620 -29.37 -32.59 -11.60
CA ALA A 620 -30.39 -33.66 -11.42
C ALA A 620 -29.94 -34.99 -12.02
N VAL A 621 -29.40 -34.99 -13.26
CA VAL A 621 -28.89 -36.19 -13.93
C VAL A 621 -27.73 -36.80 -13.17
N ASN A 622 -26.82 -35.97 -12.65
CA ASN A 622 -25.68 -36.42 -11.85
C ASN A 622 -26.14 -37.00 -10.49
N GLN A 623 -27.17 -36.43 -9.90
CA GLN A 623 -27.77 -36.96 -8.67
C GLN A 623 -28.41 -38.32 -8.89
N THR A 624 -29.20 -38.49 -9.99
CA THR A 624 -29.78 -39.78 -10.37
C THR A 624 -28.72 -40.83 -10.65
N MET A 625 -27.54 -40.43 -11.20
CA MET A 625 -26.43 -41.39 -11.37
C MET A 625 -25.93 -41.91 -10.01
N PHE A 626 -25.90 -41.10 -8.98
CA PHE A 626 -25.50 -41.58 -7.65
C PHE A 626 -26.56 -42.47 -7.01
N GLU A 627 -27.83 -42.20 -7.26
CA GLU A 627 -28.94 -43.08 -6.84
C GLU A 627 -28.81 -44.46 -7.51
N ASP A 628 -28.59 -44.46 -8.82
CA ASP A 628 -28.40 -45.72 -9.59
C ASP A 628 -27.13 -46.47 -9.15
N LEU A 629 -26.05 -45.74 -8.86
CA LEU A 629 -24.79 -46.31 -8.37
C LEU A 629 -24.96 -46.96 -6.99
N ALA A 630 -25.71 -46.33 -6.10
CA ALA A 630 -26.01 -46.88 -4.79
C ALA A 630 -26.88 -48.15 -4.88
N GLU A 631 -27.89 -48.15 -5.73
CA GLU A 631 -28.72 -49.32 -6.01
C GLU A 631 -27.85 -50.48 -6.55
N ALA A 632 -26.98 -50.20 -7.51
CA ALA A 632 -26.03 -51.19 -8.08
C ALA A 632 -25.01 -51.71 -7.09
N ALA A 633 -24.65 -50.91 -6.10
CA ALA A 633 -23.76 -51.32 -5.00
C ALA A 633 -24.44 -52.27 -3.97
N GLY A 634 -25.76 -52.45 -4.08
CA GLY A 634 -26.55 -53.40 -3.29
C GLY A 634 -27.23 -52.84 -2.04
N GLN A 635 -27.49 -51.50 -1.98
CA GLN A 635 -28.13 -50.89 -0.82
C GLN A 635 -29.06 -49.70 -1.18
N VAL A 636 -30.05 -49.43 -0.33
CA VAL A 636 -31.02 -48.34 -0.45
C VAL A 636 -30.39 -47.03 0.04
N ILE A 637 -30.65 -45.92 -0.64
CA ILE A 637 -30.19 -44.58 -0.23
C ILE A 637 -31.07 -44.08 0.92
N ASP A 638 -30.42 -43.64 2.01
CA ASP A 638 -31.06 -42.75 2.96
C ASP A 638 -31.05 -41.31 2.39
N GLY A 639 -32.25 -40.73 2.27
CA GLY A 639 -32.48 -39.45 1.58
C GLY A 639 -31.65 -38.30 2.19
N GLY A 640 -30.51 -38.01 1.60
CA GLY A 640 -29.56 -37.01 2.06
C GLY A 640 -30.05 -35.58 1.85
N ARG A 641 -30.20 -34.83 2.94
CA ARG A 641 -30.19 -33.36 2.94
C ARG A 641 -28.83 -32.88 2.43
N ALA A 642 -28.84 -31.91 1.51
CA ALA A 642 -27.67 -31.23 1.02
C ALA A 642 -26.83 -30.66 2.18
N ILE A 643 -25.54 -31.05 2.22
CA ILE A 643 -24.49 -30.39 3.02
C ILE A 643 -23.91 -29.23 2.22
#